data_8be939cecd3292916b764efad2fbf374
#
_entry.id   8be939cecd3292916b764efad2fbf374
#
_cell.length_a   1.000
_cell.length_b   1.000
_cell.length_c   1.000
_cell.angle_alpha   90.00
_cell.angle_beta   90.00
_cell.angle_gamma   90.00
#
_symmetry.space_group_name_H-M   'P 1'
#
loop_
_entity.id
_entity.type
_entity.pdbx_description
1 polymer ?
#
loop_
_entity_poly.entity_id
_entity_poly.type
_entity_poly.pdbx_seq_one_letter_code
_entity_poly.pdbx_strand_id
1 'polypeptide(L)'
;MKFSKNAQGALAIAKKYAVDFNSKNVGTEHLLIGLLSCEDKTLVDTFKKLDVEPTVLVEVVASILSIDNINKNNHKLSPVVNYTPRVIKIIEFAKGIAQKLSKNNVDVIHLFLSLLYENDGVAVSILLEYGLDFVTVKNVMKKEFGEEIDSNPDFGDIPEDIQQYFNNISNLIEKNKLDIHINRNADYNKFFITLSKKHNTNIIVTGEPGVGKRSVVYELARRIYKNQAPENLCNKVILEIKLKSLIGGTKYRGDFESRMESIHNFLKNNTNVIVVIPDITLIARIEGTSNVEEYFSELFDLDDINFIGIADSDNYRKYLEDNSYIVSNFEVINIKPTNKEETFDIVSNNIYRYEKFHEIKYRLDVIKYAIDLSTRYLTDHSQPTASINLLDECGSYLRIKNKNIDQQAIELEIRRDDLEDRKIELVKEHKFDAAIKIKNEQEIIESKISDKPKKTSRKKNTVDLQLLKEIVFHKTGIPVSEINGALPNLEDAINNIKGSYVSQVQAVDTIFEHFKRVKTGLQDPSKPLGSFLFLGPTGVGKTYLCELISEQFFHHRNAFLKVDMSEFMDKHSVSKLIGSPPGYVGYKDKCLLGDFVKNNPYSLILFDEIEKAHPDVVNIFLQILDKGDLTDSTGRKINFKNTIIVFTSNIGADLFETKTIGFTQSAMSTTDLENKLQGFFKPEFLNRLDEIITFDHLENEDILNLVYILIKKFVAKLKKIHKIKFIITDEATDYIANHGYSRKYGARFLKRYIQKHIECMVATLIIANKEKLQKVTCKLENNELIIE
;
A
#
# COMPACT_ATOMS: atom_id res chain seq x y z
N MET A 1 10.82 -43.45 32.35
CA MET A 1 9.45 -43.72 32.76
C MET A 1 8.93 -45.03 32.20
N LYS A 2 8.13 -45.80 32.93
CA LYS A 2 7.58 -47.09 32.48
C LYS A 2 6.22 -46.82 31.81
N PHE A 3 5.85 -47.68 30.85
CA PHE A 3 4.50 -47.63 30.24
C PHE A 3 3.51 -48.39 31.10
N SER A 4 2.27 -47.94 31.17
CA SER A 4 1.16 -48.69 31.76
C SER A 4 0.92 -49.97 30.95
N LYS A 5 0.18 -50.95 31.54
CA LYS A 5 -0.17 -52.18 30.84
C LYS A 5 -0.97 -51.93 29.56
N ASN A 6 -1.89 -50.96 29.60
CA ASN A 6 -2.68 -50.57 28.44
C ASN A 6 -1.83 -49.92 27.36
N ALA A 7 -0.90 -48.99 27.70
CA ALA A 7 0.01 -48.39 26.74
C ALA A 7 0.96 -49.40 26.11
N GLN A 8 1.46 -50.38 26.87
CA GLN A 8 2.24 -51.49 26.33
C GLN A 8 1.44 -52.36 25.38
N GLY A 9 0.17 -52.62 25.73
CA GLY A 9 -0.78 -53.31 24.85
C GLY A 9 -1.01 -52.59 23.53
N ALA A 10 -1.27 -51.26 23.57
CA ALA A 10 -1.45 -50.43 22.38
C ALA A 10 -0.24 -50.46 21.45
N LEU A 11 0.97 -50.35 22.02
CA LEU A 11 2.22 -50.40 21.23
C LEU A 11 2.46 -51.83 20.66
N ALA A 12 2.05 -52.89 21.35
CA ALA A 12 2.15 -54.25 20.84
C ALA A 12 1.14 -54.51 19.71
N ILE A 13 -0.08 -53.99 19.83
CA ILE A 13 -1.12 -54.03 18.79
C ILE A 13 -0.62 -53.26 17.54
N ALA A 14 -0.06 -52.03 17.72
CA ALA A 14 0.50 -51.28 16.64
C ALA A 14 1.58 -52.05 15.86
N LYS A 15 2.47 -52.76 16.55
CA LYS A 15 3.46 -53.63 15.92
C LYS A 15 2.85 -54.80 15.18
N LYS A 16 1.83 -55.43 15.73
CA LYS A 16 1.12 -56.54 15.09
C LYS A 16 0.48 -56.06 13.77
N TYR A 17 -0.24 -54.95 13.79
CA TYR A 17 -0.83 -54.38 12.58
C TYR A 17 0.21 -53.99 11.53
N ALA A 18 1.38 -53.47 11.93
CA ALA A 18 2.46 -53.19 10.99
C ALA A 18 2.98 -54.48 10.31
N VAL A 19 3.03 -55.59 11.02
CA VAL A 19 3.37 -56.92 10.46
C VAL A 19 2.23 -57.41 9.55
N ASP A 20 0.97 -57.37 10.01
CA ASP A 20 -0.20 -57.84 9.27
C ASP A 20 -0.36 -57.08 7.94
N PHE A 21 -0.07 -55.77 7.95
CA PHE A 21 -0.06 -54.92 6.75
C PHE A 21 1.30 -54.88 6.02
N ASN A 22 2.21 -55.82 6.28
CA ASN A 22 3.47 -55.97 5.59
C ASN A 22 4.32 -54.68 5.50
N SER A 23 4.26 -53.84 6.52
CA SER A 23 4.96 -52.55 6.61
C SER A 23 6.36 -52.72 7.19
N LYS A 24 7.35 -52.04 6.65
CA LYS A 24 8.77 -52.12 7.11
C LYS A 24 8.96 -51.57 8.52
N ASN A 25 8.17 -50.57 8.90
CA ASN A 25 8.25 -49.87 10.19
C ASN A 25 6.86 -49.57 10.72
N VAL A 26 6.76 -49.39 12.06
CA VAL A 26 5.53 -48.92 12.70
C VAL A 26 5.41 -47.41 12.47
N GLY A 27 4.47 -46.97 11.65
CA GLY A 27 4.11 -45.57 11.42
C GLY A 27 3.05 -45.04 12.39
N THR A 28 2.69 -43.76 12.21
CA THR A 28 1.66 -43.06 13.00
C THR A 28 0.28 -43.71 12.85
N GLU A 29 -0.05 -44.21 11.66
CA GLU A 29 -1.27 -44.92 11.32
C GLU A 29 -1.40 -46.26 12.11
N HIS A 30 -0.32 -47.01 12.21
CA HIS A 30 -0.28 -48.24 12.99
C HIS A 30 -0.41 -47.93 14.49
N LEU A 31 0.24 -46.84 14.94
CA LEU A 31 0.11 -46.41 16.34
C LEU A 31 -1.34 -45.99 16.65
N LEU A 32 -2.01 -45.27 15.74
CA LEU A 32 -3.41 -44.88 15.92
C LEU A 32 -4.34 -46.10 16.06
N ILE A 33 -4.20 -47.10 15.17
CA ILE A 33 -4.96 -48.33 15.30
C ILE A 33 -4.70 -49.00 16.67
N GLY A 34 -3.44 -49.05 17.08
CA GLY A 34 -3.08 -49.65 18.38
C GLY A 34 -3.71 -48.90 19.57
N LEU A 35 -3.78 -47.58 19.50
CA LEU A 35 -4.39 -46.76 20.56
C LEU A 35 -5.92 -46.88 20.55
N LEU A 36 -6.57 -46.94 19.39
CA LEU A 36 -8.04 -47.08 19.26
C LEU A 36 -8.52 -48.51 19.59
N SER A 37 -7.69 -49.51 19.31
CA SER A 37 -7.99 -50.92 19.63
C SER A 37 -7.76 -51.31 21.08
N CYS A 38 -7.14 -50.43 21.86
CA CYS A 38 -6.94 -50.64 23.27
C CYS A 38 -8.16 -50.09 24.01
N GLU A 39 -8.90 -50.94 24.70
CA GLU A 39 -10.08 -50.58 25.49
C GLU A 39 -9.71 -49.77 26.74
N ASP A 40 -9.08 -48.60 26.51
CA ASP A 40 -8.79 -47.67 27.59
C ASP A 40 -10.03 -46.83 27.91
N LYS A 41 -10.50 -46.90 29.15
CA LYS A 41 -11.74 -46.29 29.61
C LYS A 41 -11.74 -44.77 29.38
N THR A 42 -10.60 -44.11 29.62
CA THR A 42 -10.45 -42.65 29.49
C THR A 42 -10.55 -42.21 28.02
N LEU A 43 -9.93 -42.96 27.13
CA LEU A 43 -9.97 -42.70 25.69
C LEU A 43 -11.37 -42.93 25.13
N VAL A 44 -12.04 -44.05 25.51
CA VAL A 44 -13.40 -44.39 25.08
C VAL A 44 -14.41 -43.33 25.54
N ASP A 45 -14.32 -42.87 26.78
CA ASP A 45 -15.21 -41.83 27.32
C ASP A 45 -14.99 -40.48 26.62
N THR A 46 -13.78 -40.19 26.20
CA THR A 46 -13.48 -38.98 25.40
C THR A 46 -14.11 -39.04 24.02
N PHE A 47 -13.99 -40.17 23.32
CA PHE A 47 -14.60 -40.37 22.01
C PHE A 47 -16.12 -40.30 22.06
N LYS A 48 -16.76 -40.90 23.09
CA LYS A 48 -18.20 -40.79 23.32
C LYS A 48 -18.69 -39.36 23.49
N LYS A 49 -17.92 -38.52 24.21
CA LYS A 49 -18.25 -37.09 24.39
C LYS A 49 -18.11 -36.27 23.11
N LEU A 50 -17.27 -36.71 22.18
CA LEU A 50 -17.04 -36.08 20.91
C LEU A 50 -17.94 -36.64 19.79
N ASP A 51 -18.85 -37.55 20.12
CA ASP A 51 -19.80 -38.22 19.22
C ASP A 51 -19.12 -38.92 18.02
N VAL A 52 -17.93 -39.51 18.29
CA VAL A 52 -17.12 -40.25 17.31
C VAL A 52 -16.96 -41.71 17.76
N GLU A 53 -17.27 -42.64 16.87
CA GLU A 53 -17.08 -44.08 17.15
C GLU A 53 -15.65 -44.51 16.79
N PRO A 54 -14.84 -45.05 17.75
CA PRO A 54 -13.46 -45.47 17.47
C PRO A 54 -13.36 -46.58 16.41
N THR A 55 -14.38 -47.40 16.27
CA THR A 55 -14.43 -48.51 15.29
C THR A 55 -14.41 -47.97 13.84
N VAL A 56 -15.12 -46.89 13.56
CA VAL A 56 -15.13 -46.24 12.24
C VAL A 56 -13.74 -45.73 11.86
N LEU A 57 -13.03 -45.13 12.81
CA LEU A 57 -11.66 -44.66 12.58
C LEU A 57 -10.69 -45.80 12.30
N VAL A 58 -10.84 -46.92 13.00
CA VAL A 58 -10.01 -48.13 12.76
C VAL A 58 -10.24 -48.67 11.36
N GLU A 59 -11.51 -48.73 10.88
CA GLU A 59 -11.83 -49.20 9.53
C GLU A 59 -11.28 -48.24 8.46
N VAL A 60 -11.35 -46.93 8.66
CA VAL A 60 -10.80 -45.95 7.74
C VAL A 60 -9.30 -46.09 7.65
N VAL A 61 -8.57 -46.15 8.76
CA VAL A 61 -7.12 -46.33 8.78
C VAL A 61 -6.72 -47.67 8.17
N ALA A 62 -7.43 -48.74 8.45
CA ALA A 62 -7.17 -50.07 7.88
C ALA A 62 -7.39 -50.10 6.36
N SER A 63 -8.41 -49.39 5.84
CA SER A 63 -8.63 -49.24 4.39
C SER A 63 -7.49 -48.54 3.68
N ILE A 64 -6.95 -47.46 4.25
CA ILE A 64 -5.81 -46.73 3.71
C ILE A 64 -4.55 -47.59 3.67
N LEU A 65 -4.27 -48.34 4.75
CA LEU A 65 -3.14 -49.25 4.84
C LEU A 65 -3.26 -50.43 3.86
N SER A 66 -4.48 -50.89 3.55
CA SER A 66 -4.71 -51.94 2.57
C SER A 66 -4.44 -51.49 1.13
N ILE A 67 -4.78 -50.24 0.78
CA ILE A 67 -4.49 -49.65 -0.53
C ILE A 67 -3.00 -49.51 -0.75
N ASP A 68 -2.24 -49.11 0.28
CA ASP A 68 -0.77 -48.99 0.20
C ASP A 68 -0.08 -50.36 -0.02
N ASN A 69 -0.67 -51.45 0.43
CA ASN A 69 -0.16 -52.79 0.22
C ASN A 69 -0.34 -53.36 -1.19
N ILE A 70 -1.37 -52.94 -1.92
CA ILE A 70 -1.60 -53.36 -3.31
C ILE A 70 -0.49 -52.80 -4.23
N ASN A 71 0.16 -51.72 -3.87
CA ASN A 71 1.22 -51.07 -4.65
C ASN A 71 2.64 -51.54 -4.34
N LYS A 72 2.84 -52.41 -3.35
CA LYS A 72 4.18 -52.91 -2.96
C LYS A 72 4.31 -54.40 -3.23
N ASN A 73 5.12 -54.78 -4.24
CA ASN A 73 5.46 -56.15 -4.62
C ASN A 73 5.94 -56.98 -3.41
N ASN A 74 5.45 -58.24 -3.37
CA ASN A 74 5.73 -59.31 -2.43
C ASN A 74 7.18 -59.55 -2.05
N HIS A 75 7.68 -58.94 -1.02
CA HIS A 75 8.86 -59.42 -0.28
C HIS A 75 8.44 -59.77 1.14
N LYS A 76 8.60 -61.03 1.55
CA LYS A 76 8.47 -61.50 2.93
C LYS A 76 9.44 -60.71 3.81
N LEU A 77 8.92 -59.80 4.66
CA LEU A 77 9.72 -59.04 5.61
C LEU A 77 9.99 -59.84 6.89
N SER A 78 11.16 -59.58 7.51
CA SER A 78 11.55 -60.13 8.80
C SER A 78 10.57 -59.74 9.91
N PRO A 79 10.39 -60.59 10.96
CA PRO A 79 9.41 -60.34 12.02
C PRO A 79 9.76 -59.20 12.99
N VAL A 80 10.86 -58.51 12.78
CA VAL A 80 11.29 -57.39 13.64
C VAL A 80 10.96 -56.06 12.91
N VAL A 81 9.92 -55.39 13.38
CA VAL A 81 9.51 -54.09 12.85
C VAL A 81 9.92 -52.99 13.85
N ASN A 82 10.68 -52.01 13.36
CA ASN A 82 11.13 -50.86 14.14
C ASN A 82 10.12 -49.71 14.06
N TYR A 83 10.14 -48.81 15.05
CA TYR A 83 9.37 -47.58 15.01
C TYR A 83 9.97 -46.57 14.02
N THR A 84 9.11 -45.84 13.32
CA THR A 84 9.59 -44.68 12.53
C THR A 84 10.13 -43.62 13.46
N PRO A 85 11.06 -42.71 12.97
CA PRO A 85 11.57 -41.62 13.77
C PRO A 85 10.45 -40.76 14.39
N ARG A 86 9.35 -40.61 13.67
CA ARG A 86 8.17 -39.85 14.11
C ARG A 86 7.45 -40.52 15.29
N VAL A 87 7.25 -41.82 15.23
CA VAL A 87 6.67 -42.57 16.36
C VAL A 87 7.57 -42.57 17.60
N ILE A 88 8.90 -42.58 17.41
CA ILE A 88 9.86 -42.44 18.51
C ILE A 88 9.68 -41.07 19.19
N LYS A 89 9.57 -39.99 18.41
CA LYS A 89 9.30 -38.63 18.96
C LYS A 89 7.98 -38.60 19.74
N ILE A 90 6.91 -39.16 19.19
CA ILE A 90 5.60 -39.25 19.88
C ILE A 90 5.75 -39.95 21.23
N ILE A 91 6.49 -41.03 21.27
CA ILE A 91 6.74 -41.80 22.52
C ILE A 91 7.55 -40.96 23.54
N GLU A 92 8.56 -40.20 23.07
CA GLU A 92 9.35 -39.33 23.96
C GLU A 92 8.51 -38.18 24.50
N PHE A 93 7.69 -37.60 23.62
CA PHE A 93 6.77 -36.54 24.02
C PHE A 93 5.72 -37.01 25.02
N ALA A 94 5.17 -38.24 24.84
CA ALA A 94 4.25 -38.84 25.78
C ALA A 94 4.86 -39.03 27.18
N LYS A 95 6.17 -39.32 27.27
CA LYS A 95 6.90 -39.36 28.54
C LYS A 95 6.94 -38.00 29.19
N GLY A 96 7.19 -36.91 28.39
CA GLY A 96 7.17 -35.56 28.89
C GLY A 96 5.81 -35.12 29.42
N ILE A 97 4.71 -35.43 28.69
CA ILE A 97 3.34 -35.16 29.18
C ILE A 97 3.06 -35.89 30.50
N ALA A 98 3.39 -37.17 30.57
CA ALA A 98 3.18 -37.95 31.80
C ALA A 98 3.96 -37.43 33.01
N GLN A 99 5.22 -36.91 32.78
CA GLN A 99 6.00 -36.27 33.84
C GLN A 99 5.33 -34.98 34.34
N LYS A 100 4.85 -34.13 33.41
CA LYS A 100 4.16 -32.89 33.77
C LYS A 100 2.89 -33.13 34.56
N LEU A 101 2.16 -34.21 34.26
CA LEU A 101 0.97 -34.61 34.97
C LEU A 101 1.29 -35.37 36.31
N SER A 102 2.56 -35.36 36.73
CA SER A 102 3.02 -36.06 37.96
C SER A 102 2.61 -37.53 38.01
N LYS A 103 2.47 -38.17 36.83
CA LYS A 103 2.13 -39.59 36.70
C LYS A 103 3.41 -40.45 36.69
N ASN A 104 3.39 -41.59 37.37
CA ASN A 104 4.53 -42.48 37.40
C ASN A 104 4.69 -43.31 36.12
N ASN A 105 3.64 -43.47 35.34
CA ASN A 105 3.60 -44.28 34.13
C ASN A 105 3.02 -43.48 32.93
N VAL A 106 3.46 -43.83 31.71
CA VAL A 106 2.89 -43.33 30.47
C VAL A 106 1.66 -44.15 30.12
N ASP A 107 0.47 -43.54 30.09
CA ASP A 107 -0.80 -44.17 29.71
C ASP A 107 -1.14 -43.96 28.24
N VAL A 108 -2.16 -44.69 27.75
CA VAL A 108 -2.67 -44.59 26.35
C VAL A 108 -3.02 -43.17 25.97
N ILE A 109 -3.59 -42.43 26.91
CA ILE A 109 -4.00 -41.05 26.71
C ILE A 109 -2.84 -40.13 26.44
N HIS A 110 -1.70 -40.32 27.12
CA HIS A 110 -0.50 -39.54 26.89
C HIS A 110 0.07 -39.75 25.47
N LEU A 111 0.00 -41.03 24.98
CA LEU A 111 0.38 -41.35 23.61
C LEU A 111 -0.59 -40.74 22.58
N PHE A 112 -1.90 -40.76 22.86
CA PHE A 112 -2.89 -40.17 21.97
C PHE A 112 -2.77 -38.64 21.88
N LEU A 113 -2.64 -37.96 23.00
CA LEU A 113 -2.38 -36.51 23.03
C LEU A 113 -1.07 -36.14 22.29
N SER A 114 -0.02 -36.96 22.47
CA SER A 114 1.26 -36.78 21.80
C SER A 114 1.15 -36.97 20.28
N LEU A 115 0.31 -37.89 19.82
CA LEU A 115 0.02 -38.13 18.42
C LEU A 115 -0.69 -36.91 17.80
N LEU A 116 -1.71 -36.38 18.48
CA LEU A 116 -2.40 -35.15 18.03
C LEU A 116 -1.51 -33.91 18.05
N TYR A 117 -0.61 -33.84 19.02
CA TYR A 117 0.31 -32.70 19.15
C TYR A 117 1.34 -32.62 18.02
N GLU A 118 1.83 -33.77 17.49
CA GLU A 118 2.78 -33.80 16.37
C GLU A 118 2.19 -33.15 15.11
N ASN A 119 0.85 -33.05 15.02
CA ASN A 119 0.09 -32.31 14.01
C ASN A 119 0.50 -32.56 12.55
N ASP A 120 1.17 -33.70 12.26
CA ASP A 120 1.60 -34.11 10.93
C ASP A 120 1.54 -35.66 10.81
N GLY A 121 1.21 -36.13 9.60
CA GLY A 121 1.12 -37.58 9.29
C GLY A 121 -0.31 -38.03 9.01
N VAL A 122 -0.39 -39.22 8.38
CA VAL A 122 -1.67 -39.80 7.92
C VAL A 122 -2.66 -39.97 9.07
N ALA A 123 -2.21 -40.41 10.24
CA ALA A 123 -3.06 -40.56 11.42
C ALA A 123 -3.72 -39.25 11.86
N VAL A 124 -2.96 -38.17 11.88
CA VAL A 124 -3.45 -36.85 12.29
C VAL A 124 -4.40 -36.28 11.25
N SER A 125 -4.12 -36.44 9.97
CA SER A 125 -5.01 -35.97 8.88
C SER A 125 -6.39 -36.65 8.99
N ILE A 126 -6.43 -37.94 9.28
CA ILE A 126 -7.69 -38.66 9.50
C ILE A 126 -8.43 -38.11 10.71
N LEU A 127 -7.73 -37.93 11.85
CA LEU A 127 -8.36 -37.40 13.06
C LEU A 127 -8.94 -36.00 12.85
N LEU A 128 -8.25 -35.15 12.10
CA LEU A 128 -8.72 -33.79 11.77
C LEU A 128 -9.99 -33.79 10.89
N GLU A 129 -10.11 -34.72 9.94
CA GLU A 129 -11.34 -34.90 9.13
C GLU A 129 -12.58 -35.21 9.97
N TYR A 130 -12.38 -35.89 11.10
CA TYR A 130 -13.45 -36.18 12.08
C TYR A 130 -13.60 -35.14 13.19
N GLY A 131 -12.92 -33.95 13.03
CA GLY A 131 -12.99 -32.87 13.99
C GLY A 131 -12.23 -33.10 15.30
N LEU A 132 -11.35 -34.09 15.32
CA LEU A 132 -10.52 -34.47 16.48
C LEU A 132 -9.18 -33.75 16.40
N ASP A 133 -9.15 -32.45 16.68
CA ASP A 133 -7.92 -31.71 16.86
C ASP A 133 -7.42 -31.77 18.32
N PHE A 134 -6.16 -31.43 18.51
CA PHE A 134 -5.53 -31.43 19.83
C PHE A 134 -6.26 -30.54 20.83
N VAL A 135 -6.76 -29.36 20.40
CA VAL A 135 -7.45 -28.40 21.28
C VAL A 135 -8.82 -28.92 21.70
N THR A 136 -9.59 -29.50 20.78
CA THR A 136 -10.91 -30.05 21.03
C THR A 136 -10.82 -31.22 21.99
N VAL A 137 -9.93 -32.18 21.73
CA VAL A 137 -9.68 -33.35 22.61
C VAL A 137 -9.20 -32.91 24.00
N LYS A 138 -8.24 -31.97 24.06
CA LYS A 138 -7.72 -31.38 25.30
C LYS A 138 -8.84 -30.73 26.13
N ASN A 139 -9.73 -29.95 25.51
CA ASN A 139 -10.83 -29.27 26.19
C ASN A 139 -11.85 -30.25 26.81
N VAL A 140 -12.14 -31.36 26.13
CA VAL A 140 -12.98 -32.42 26.69
C VAL A 140 -12.29 -33.09 27.86
N MET A 141 -10.99 -33.29 27.78
CA MET A 141 -10.18 -33.92 28.84
C MET A 141 -9.85 -32.98 30.00
N LYS A 142 -9.82 -31.68 29.80
CA LYS A 142 -9.55 -30.69 30.84
C LYS A 142 -10.48 -30.82 32.05
N LYS A 143 -11.71 -31.31 31.84
CA LYS A 143 -12.66 -31.57 32.90
C LYS A 143 -12.31 -32.80 33.78
N GLU A 144 -11.50 -33.74 33.30
CA GLU A 144 -11.11 -34.96 34.00
C GLU A 144 -9.73 -34.90 34.65
N PHE A 145 -8.81 -34.10 34.09
CA PHE A 145 -7.40 -34.02 34.51
C PHE A 145 -7.03 -32.75 35.24
N GLY A 146 -7.95 -31.78 35.41
CA GLY A 146 -7.69 -30.50 36.05
C GLY A 146 -6.97 -29.50 35.15
N GLU A 147 -6.68 -28.31 35.68
CA GLU A 147 -6.08 -27.18 34.95
C GLU A 147 -4.62 -27.38 34.55
N GLU A 148 -3.97 -28.43 34.99
CA GLU A 148 -2.52 -28.66 34.80
C GLU A 148 -2.08 -29.12 33.39
N ILE A 149 -3.04 -29.25 32.40
CA ILE A 149 -2.71 -29.61 31.01
C ILE A 149 -2.50 -28.34 30.16
N ASP A 150 -1.99 -27.28 30.70
CA ASP A 150 -1.54 -26.17 29.88
C ASP A 150 -0.18 -26.51 29.31
N SER A 151 -0.20 -26.96 28.05
CA SER A 151 0.94 -27.37 27.28
C SER A 151 1.63 -26.19 26.64
N ASN A 152 2.41 -25.48 27.41
CA ASN A 152 3.59 -24.81 26.90
C ASN A 152 4.78 -25.32 27.69
N PRO A 153 5.93 -25.59 27.08
CA PRO A 153 7.13 -25.92 27.84
C PRO A 153 7.39 -24.74 28.79
N ASP A 154 7.47 -25.03 30.08
CA ASP A 154 7.79 -24.13 31.21
C ASP A 154 8.07 -22.68 30.84
N PHE A 155 7.02 -21.95 30.46
CA PHE A 155 7.03 -20.52 30.57
C PHE A 155 6.28 -20.22 31.86
N GLY A 156 7.04 -19.86 32.90
CA GLY A 156 6.44 -19.33 34.12
C GLY A 156 5.44 -18.25 33.76
N ASP A 157 4.25 -18.28 34.34
CA ASP A 157 3.23 -17.26 34.06
C ASP A 157 3.90 -15.88 34.10
N ILE A 158 3.71 -15.09 33.03
CA ILE A 158 4.21 -13.72 33.03
C ILE A 158 3.58 -13.05 34.24
N PRO A 159 4.37 -12.52 35.20
CA PRO A 159 3.83 -11.86 36.38
C PRO A 159 2.78 -10.83 36.01
N GLU A 160 1.68 -10.73 36.77
CA GLU A 160 0.55 -9.84 36.43
C GLU A 160 0.96 -8.38 36.26
N ASP A 161 1.98 -7.93 36.99
CA ASP A 161 2.52 -6.58 36.95
C ASP A 161 3.20 -6.23 35.62
N ILE A 162 3.79 -7.23 34.92
CA ILE A 162 4.47 -7.02 33.64
C ILE A 162 3.69 -7.55 32.44
N GLN A 163 2.66 -8.35 32.64
CA GLN A 163 1.83 -8.93 31.56
C GLN A 163 1.22 -7.87 30.63
N GLN A 164 0.88 -6.70 31.17
CA GLN A 164 0.34 -5.59 30.41
C GLN A 164 1.33 -5.01 29.37
N TYR A 165 2.65 -5.22 29.56
CA TYR A 165 3.71 -4.69 28.68
C TYR A 165 4.08 -5.64 27.55
N PHE A 166 3.57 -6.87 27.56
CA PHE A 166 3.85 -7.86 26.52
C PHE A 166 2.58 -8.34 25.81
N ASN A 167 2.74 -8.69 24.53
CA ASN A 167 1.83 -9.54 23.78
C ASN A 167 2.50 -10.89 23.57
N ASN A 168 1.95 -11.96 24.04
CA ASN A 168 2.44 -13.31 23.75
C ASN A 168 2.02 -13.73 22.35
N ILE A 169 2.96 -13.68 21.38
CA ILE A 169 2.71 -14.03 19.97
C ILE A 169 2.43 -15.54 19.86
N SER A 170 3.13 -16.37 20.64
CA SER A 170 2.91 -17.83 20.63
C SER A 170 1.48 -18.18 21.01
N ASN A 171 0.88 -17.53 22.00
CA ASN A 171 -0.52 -17.72 22.38
C ASN A 171 -1.52 -17.20 21.31
N LEU A 172 -1.14 -16.16 20.56
CA LEU A 172 -1.97 -15.67 19.45
C LEU A 172 -1.98 -16.64 18.27
N ILE A 173 -0.87 -17.34 18.04
CA ILE A 173 -0.76 -18.40 17.02
C ILE A 173 -1.57 -19.61 17.46
N GLU A 174 -1.47 -20.03 18.70
CA GLU A 174 -2.24 -21.14 19.26
C GLU A 174 -3.75 -20.91 19.11
N LYS A 175 -4.23 -19.71 19.35
CA LYS A 175 -5.64 -19.33 19.20
C LYS A 175 -6.07 -19.09 17.74
N ASN A 176 -5.26 -19.43 16.74
CA ASN A 176 -5.48 -19.19 15.31
C ASN A 176 -5.85 -17.72 14.97
N LYS A 177 -5.38 -16.76 15.80
CA LYS A 177 -5.60 -15.34 15.56
C LYS A 177 -4.57 -14.74 14.59
N LEU A 178 -3.44 -15.43 14.40
CA LEU A 178 -2.35 -15.05 13.50
C LEU A 178 -2.16 -16.14 12.44
N ASP A 179 -3.05 -16.21 11.47
CA ASP A 179 -2.97 -17.12 10.34
C ASP A 179 -2.39 -16.39 9.11
N ILE A 180 -1.08 -16.13 9.14
CA ILE A 180 -0.35 -15.43 8.07
C ILE A 180 0.61 -16.42 7.44
N HIS A 181 0.47 -16.68 6.14
CA HIS A 181 1.37 -17.53 5.38
C HIS A 181 2.23 -16.70 4.44
N ILE A 182 3.53 -16.64 4.73
CA ILE A 182 4.53 -15.94 3.90
C ILE A 182 5.64 -16.91 3.55
N ASN A 183 5.76 -17.24 2.27
CA ASN A 183 6.81 -18.13 1.80
C ASN A 183 8.04 -17.33 1.35
N ARG A 184 8.97 -17.08 2.27
CA ARG A 184 10.27 -16.41 2.05
C ARG A 184 11.41 -17.22 2.68
N ASN A 185 11.59 -18.44 2.23
CA ASN A 185 12.52 -19.38 2.86
C ASN A 185 13.96 -18.87 2.94
N ALA A 186 14.43 -18.14 1.94
CA ALA A 186 15.77 -17.56 1.95
C ALA A 186 15.99 -16.54 3.07
N ASP A 187 14.97 -15.74 3.39
CA ASP A 187 15.06 -14.79 4.49
C ASP A 187 15.00 -15.51 5.84
N TYR A 188 14.12 -16.50 6.02
CA TYR A 188 14.04 -17.27 7.29
C TYR A 188 15.33 -17.99 7.62
N ASN A 189 16.06 -18.52 6.63
CA ASN A 189 17.36 -19.14 6.86
C ASN A 189 18.36 -18.16 7.48
N LYS A 190 18.36 -16.89 7.07
CA LYS A 190 19.20 -15.85 7.68
C LYS A 190 18.83 -15.61 9.14
N PHE A 191 17.51 -15.51 9.43
CA PHE A 191 17.04 -15.38 10.83
C PHE A 191 17.49 -16.57 11.68
N PHE A 192 17.31 -17.80 11.21
CA PHE A 192 17.71 -18.99 11.96
C PHE A 192 19.23 -19.04 12.19
N ILE A 193 20.03 -18.70 11.18
CA ILE A 193 21.49 -18.65 11.33
C ILE A 193 21.87 -17.61 12.38
N THR A 194 21.32 -16.39 12.32
CA THR A 194 21.69 -15.32 13.25
C THR A 194 21.23 -15.63 14.67
N LEU A 195 19.98 -16.07 14.88
CA LEU A 195 19.44 -16.43 16.20
C LEU A 195 20.14 -17.65 16.83
N SER A 196 20.86 -18.47 16.04
CA SER A 196 21.57 -19.65 16.49
C SER A 196 23.10 -19.42 16.69
N LYS A 197 23.59 -18.18 16.49
CA LYS A 197 25.00 -17.81 16.76
C LYS A 197 25.30 -17.87 18.25
N LYS A 198 26.58 -17.93 18.60
CA LYS A 198 27.04 -17.83 19.99
C LYS A 198 27.06 -16.37 20.47
N HIS A 199 27.40 -15.44 19.60
CA HIS A 199 27.46 -14.00 19.89
C HIS A 199 26.73 -13.22 18.78
N ASN A 200 26.25 -12.03 19.10
CA ASN A 200 25.49 -11.17 18.20
C ASN A 200 24.25 -11.89 17.64
N THR A 201 23.43 -12.39 18.55
CA THR A 201 22.20 -13.13 18.25
C THR A 201 21.00 -12.22 18.00
N ASN A 202 21.14 -10.92 18.26
CA ASN A 202 20.06 -9.95 18.08
C ASN A 202 19.93 -9.50 16.63
N ILE A 203 18.70 -9.22 16.21
CA ILE A 203 18.39 -8.89 14.81
C ILE A 203 17.64 -7.56 14.74
N ILE A 204 18.00 -6.71 13.79
CA ILE A 204 17.14 -5.60 13.34
C ILE A 204 16.62 -5.92 11.95
N VAL A 205 15.30 -6.02 11.84
CA VAL A 205 14.58 -6.21 10.56
C VAL A 205 14.31 -4.85 9.95
N THR A 206 15.01 -4.53 8.88
CA THR A 206 14.79 -3.29 8.11
C THR A 206 14.07 -3.56 6.80
N GLY A 207 13.54 -2.54 6.18
CA GLY A 207 12.92 -2.59 4.86
C GLY A 207 11.99 -1.40 4.62
N GLU A 208 11.55 -1.24 3.38
CA GLU A 208 10.61 -0.19 2.98
C GLU A 208 9.24 -0.38 3.67
N PRO A 209 8.43 0.71 3.80
CA PRO A 209 7.05 0.59 4.26
C PRO A 209 6.24 -0.35 3.34
N GLY A 210 5.57 -1.35 3.92
CA GLY A 210 4.72 -2.27 3.15
C GLY A 210 5.37 -3.59 2.70
N VAL A 211 6.68 -3.80 2.91
CA VAL A 211 7.32 -5.09 2.56
C VAL A 211 6.90 -6.26 3.46
N GLY A 212 6.15 -5.98 4.53
CA GLY A 212 5.64 -7.01 5.43
C GLY A 212 6.61 -7.42 6.55
N LYS A 213 7.50 -6.55 7.02
CA LYS A 213 8.48 -6.82 8.10
C LYS A 213 7.88 -7.53 9.32
N ARG A 214 6.79 -6.97 9.86
CA ARG A 214 6.11 -7.54 11.04
C ARG A 214 5.52 -8.92 10.74
N SER A 215 4.95 -9.09 9.54
CA SER A 215 4.39 -10.38 9.12
C SER A 215 5.46 -11.45 8.93
N VAL A 216 6.68 -11.07 8.49
CA VAL A 216 7.83 -11.98 8.42
C VAL A 216 8.23 -12.45 9.82
N VAL A 217 8.28 -11.55 10.81
CA VAL A 217 8.58 -11.91 12.20
C VAL A 217 7.48 -12.82 12.80
N TYR A 218 6.22 -12.58 12.47
CA TYR A 218 5.11 -13.43 12.93
C TYR A 218 5.12 -14.82 12.27
N GLU A 219 5.49 -14.91 10.98
CA GLU A 219 5.67 -16.22 10.33
C GLU A 219 6.90 -16.96 10.90
N LEU A 220 7.99 -16.25 11.23
CA LEU A 220 9.11 -16.82 11.96
C LEU A 220 8.65 -17.42 13.30
N ALA A 221 7.84 -16.68 14.05
CA ALA A 221 7.22 -17.14 15.29
C ALA A 221 6.37 -18.40 15.09
N ARG A 222 5.57 -18.43 14.02
CA ARG A 222 4.75 -19.60 13.65
C ARG A 222 5.62 -20.83 13.34
N ARG A 223 6.71 -20.65 12.63
CA ARG A 223 7.64 -21.74 12.31
C ARG A 223 8.32 -22.30 13.57
N ILE A 224 8.75 -21.41 14.47
CA ILE A 224 9.33 -21.80 15.77
C ILE A 224 8.28 -22.59 16.59
N TYR A 225 7.06 -22.08 16.69
CA TYR A 225 5.96 -22.73 17.41
C TYR A 225 5.58 -24.10 16.81
N LYS A 226 5.63 -24.24 15.47
CA LYS A 226 5.35 -25.51 14.76
C LYS A 226 6.54 -26.47 14.68
N ASN A 227 7.62 -26.21 15.39
CA ASN A 227 8.85 -27.01 15.35
C ASN A 227 9.46 -27.15 13.95
N GLN A 228 9.30 -26.10 13.12
CA GLN A 228 9.90 -25.97 11.77
C GLN A 228 11.15 -25.09 11.79
N ALA A 229 11.81 -24.99 12.93
CA ALA A 229 13.03 -24.24 13.18
C ALA A 229 14.15 -25.18 13.70
N PRO A 230 15.40 -24.74 13.77
CA PRO A 230 16.49 -25.47 14.42
C PRO A 230 16.15 -25.84 15.87
N GLU A 231 16.67 -26.98 16.35
CA GLU A 231 16.32 -27.54 17.68
C GLU A 231 16.51 -26.56 18.84
N ASN A 232 17.53 -25.71 18.77
CA ASN A 232 17.84 -24.69 19.79
C ASN A 232 16.81 -23.54 19.84
N LEU A 233 15.94 -23.41 18.83
CA LEU A 233 14.91 -22.37 18.75
C LEU A 233 13.50 -22.93 18.93
N CYS A 234 13.29 -24.24 18.77
CA CYS A 234 11.96 -24.86 18.78
C CYS A 234 11.16 -24.70 20.09
N ASN A 235 11.80 -24.41 21.20
CA ASN A 235 11.12 -24.29 22.51
C ASN A 235 11.06 -22.83 23.01
N LYS A 236 11.44 -21.84 22.18
CA LYS A 236 11.45 -20.46 22.60
C LYS A 236 10.05 -19.83 22.45
N VAL A 237 9.65 -19.06 23.45
CA VAL A 237 8.41 -18.28 23.44
C VAL A 237 8.70 -16.89 22.92
N ILE A 238 7.80 -16.39 22.07
CA ILE A 238 7.99 -15.09 21.43
C ILE A 238 7.06 -14.07 22.05
N LEU A 239 7.66 -13.03 22.63
CA LEU A 239 6.98 -11.94 23.31
C LEU A 239 7.20 -10.63 22.56
N GLU A 240 6.12 -9.95 22.20
CA GLU A 240 6.20 -8.61 21.62
C GLU A 240 6.02 -7.55 22.71
N ILE A 241 6.98 -6.65 22.86
CA ILE A 241 6.92 -5.58 23.84
C ILE A 241 6.03 -4.43 23.38
N LYS A 242 5.18 -3.91 24.26
CA LYS A 242 4.32 -2.75 24.05
C LYS A 242 5.01 -1.47 24.52
N LEU A 243 5.96 -0.94 23.75
CA LEU A 243 6.73 0.25 24.12
C LEU A 243 5.86 1.42 24.59
N LYS A 244 4.72 1.66 23.91
CA LYS A 244 3.79 2.75 24.28
C LYS A 244 3.20 2.57 25.68
N SER A 245 2.88 1.35 26.08
CA SER A 245 2.36 1.05 27.43
C SER A 245 3.46 1.12 28.49
N LEU A 246 4.69 0.78 28.11
CA LEU A 246 5.84 0.85 29.00
C LEU A 246 6.22 2.30 29.35
N ILE A 247 6.19 3.19 28.37
CA ILE A 247 6.57 4.60 28.48
C ILE A 247 5.37 5.45 28.94
N GLY A 248 4.14 5.07 28.52
CA GLY A 248 2.93 5.81 28.82
C GLY A 248 2.57 5.80 30.31
N GLY A 249 2.06 6.94 30.80
CA GLY A 249 1.59 7.06 32.20
C GLY A 249 2.69 7.18 33.26
N THR A 250 3.97 7.26 32.87
CA THR A 250 5.06 7.54 33.80
C THR A 250 5.10 9.04 34.11
N LYS A 251 4.55 9.43 35.27
CA LYS A 251 4.63 10.82 35.77
C LYS A 251 5.97 11.14 36.40
N TYR A 252 6.65 10.12 36.89
CA TYR A 252 7.95 10.23 37.55
C TYR A 252 8.95 9.27 36.89
N ARG A 253 10.21 9.69 36.88
CA ARG A 253 11.33 8.90 36.31
C ARG A 253 11.44 7.51 36.98
N GLY A 254 11.21 7.41 38.27
CA GLY A 254 11.28 6.15 39.03
C GLY A 254 10.23 5.11 38.65
N ASP A 255 9.10 5.52 38.07
CA ASP A 255 8.06 4.57 37.58
C ASP A 255 8.54 3.77 36.38
N PHE A 256 9.26 4.41 35.45
CA PHE A 256 9.83 3.73 34.28
C PHE A 256 10.98 2.79 34.70
N GLU A 257 11.84 3.28 35.61
CA GLU A 257 12.97 2.49 36.13
C GLU A 257 12.48 1.19 36.79
N SER A 258 11.48 1.27 37.65
CA SER A 258 10.93 0.08 38.33
C SER A 258 10.28 -0.91 37.37
N ARG A 259 9.61 -0.43 36.30
CA ARG A 259 9.05 -1.30 35.25
C ARG A 259 10.16 -2.03 34.48
N MET A 260 11.23 -1.31 34.10
CA MET A 260 12.37 -1.89 33.40
C MET A 260 13.10 -2.91 34.24
N GLU A 261 13.31 -2.63 35.55
CA GLU A 261 13.92 -3.57 36.50
C GLU A 261 13.07 -4.86 36.62
N SER A 262 11.74 -4.75 36.72
CA SER A 262 10.84 -5.91 36.75
C SER A 262 10.96 -6.74 35.46
N ILE A 263 11.01 -6.09 34.30
CA ILE A 263 11.21 -6.76 33.01
C ILE A 263 12.58 -7.43 32.93
N HIS A 264 13.64 -6.72 33.35
CA HIS A 264 14.99 -7.26 33.35
C HIS A 264 15.09 -8.52 34.23
N ASN A 265 14.57 -8.46 35.46
CA ASN A 265 14.56 -9.61 36.38
C ASN A 265 13.74 -10.81 35.82
N PHE A 266 12.61 -10.51 35.18
CA PHE A 266 11.80 -11.55 34.52
C PHE A 266 12.57 -12.21 33.37
N LEU A 267 13.16 -11.44 32.46
CA LEU A 267 13.93 -11.97 31.33
C LEU A 267 15.15 -12.74 31.79
N LYS A 268 15.89 -12.23 32.77
CA LYS A 268 17.07 -12.92 33.34
C LYS A 268 16.74 -14.32 33.88
N ASN A 269 15.55 -14.50 34.46
CA ASN A 269 15.09 -15.77 35.01
C ASN A 269 14.46 -16.71 33.98
N ASN A 270 14.17 -16.21 32.77
CA ASN A 270 13.48 -16.96 31.72
C ASN A 270 14.24 -16.85 30.38
N THR A 271 15.24 -17.71 30.20
CA THR A 271 16.12 -17.67 29.02
C THR A 271 15.52 -18.19 27.72
N ASN A 272 14.37 -18.87 27.79
CA ASN A 272 13.66 -19.42 26.63
C ASN A 272 12.75 -18.40 25.92
N VAL A 273 13.19 -17.15 25.82
CA VAL A 273 12.38 -16.05 25.25
C VAL A 273 13.06 -15.42 24.05
N ILE A 274 12.26 -15.06 23.05
CA ILE A 274 12.65 -14.11 21.99
C ILE A 274 11.77 -12.87 22.16
N VAL A 275 12.39 -11.72 22.35
CA VAL A 275 11.68 -10.45 22.54
C VAL A 275 11.59 -9.71 21.20
N VAL A 276 10.37 -9.38 20.76
CA VAL A 276 10.13 -8.59 19.55
C VAL A 276 9.82 -7.14 19.91
N ILE A 277 10.54 -6.21 19.30
CA ILE A 277 10.37 -4.77 19.46
C ILE A 277 9.75 -4.21 18.18
N PRO A 278 8.46 -3.84 18.15
CA PRO A 278 7.73 -3.48 16.93
C PRO A 278 8.26 -2.26 16.18
N ASP A 279 8.87 -1.34 16.92
CA ASP A 279 9.57 -0.16 16.39
C ASP A 279 10.74 0.18 17.32
N ILE A 280 11.90 -0.39 17.01
CA ILE A 280 13.13 -0.18 17.82
C ILE A 280 13.61 1.28 17.74
N THR A 281 13.25 2.03 16.68
CA THR A 281 13.66 3.43 16.53
C THR A 281 13.03 4.36 17.59
N LEU A 282 11.92 3.92 18.21
CA LEU A 282 11.31 4.67 19.30
C LEU A 282 12.24 4.81 20.51
N ILE A 283 13.12 3.83 20.74
CA ILE A 283 14.10 3.87 21.86
C ILE A 283 15.03 5.07 21.71
N ALA A 284 15.54 5.31 20.49
CA ALA A 284 16.44 6.43 20.20
C ALA A 284 15.72 7.79 19.98
N ARG A 285 14.37 7.81 19.92
CA ARG A 285 13.58 9.03 19.62
C ARG A 285 12.98 9.67 20.85
N ILE A 286 13.11 9.08 22.01
CA ILE A 286 12.53 9.60 23.25
C ILE A 286 13.41 10.74 23.78
N GLU A 287 13.07 11.96 23.39
CA GLU A 287 13.70 13.18 23.90
C GLU A 287 13.25 13.45 25.35
N GLY A 288 14.19 13.68 26.27
CA GLY A 288 13.87 14.14 27.65
C GLY A 288 14.02 13.12 28.77
N THR A 289 14.24 11.83 28.48
CA THR A 289 14.63 10.82 29.43
C THR A 289 15.99 10.23 29.02
N SER A 290 17.05 10.82 29.46
CA SER A 290 18.46 10.49 29.12
C SER A 290 18.88 9.05 29.36
N ASN A 291 18.04 8.21 29.94
CA ASN A 291 18.41 6.87 30.39
C ASN A 291 17.59 5.73 29.71
N VAL A 292 16.66 6.00 28.78
CA VAL A 292 15.90 4.93 28.14
C VAL A 292 16.81 4.02 27.31
N GLU A 293 17.75 4.61 26.57
CA GLU A 293 18.77 3.84 25.84
C GLU A 293 19.65 2.99 26.78
N GLU A 294 20.02 3.52 27.93
CA GLU A 294 20.85 2.84 28.92
C GLU A 294 20.14 1.59 29.48
N TYR A 295 18.88 1.70 29.88
CA TYR A 295 18.10 0.56 30.36
C TYR A 295 17.85 -0.51 29.27
N PHE A 296 17.64 -0.11 28.03
CA PHE A 296 17.54 -1.07 26.94
C PHE A 296 18.89 -1.71 26.60
N SER A 297 20.00 -0.97 26.77
CA SER A 297 21.33 -1.53 26.59
C SER A 297 21.59 -2.66 27.58
N GLU A 298 21.24 -2.47 28.87
CA GLU A 298 21.34 -3.52 29.88
C GLU A 298 20.50 -4.77 29.53
N LEU A 299 19.32 -4.58 28.89
CA LEU A 299 18.52 -5.73 28.39
C LEU A 299 19.18 -6.44 27.22
N PHE A 300 19.77 -5.69 26.27
CA PHE A 300 20.37 -6.26 25.07
C PHE A 300 21.69 -7.01 25.39
N ASP A 301 22.30 -6.76 26.53
CA ASP A 301 23.50 -7.44 27.04
C ASP A 301 23.20 -8.80 27.73
N LEU A 302 21.91 -9.22 27.79
CA LEU A 302 21.53 -10.52 28.29
C LEU A 302 21.88 -11.62 27.27
N ASP A 303 22.98 -12.34 27.47
CA ASP A 303 23.54 -13.32 26.51
C ASP A 303 22.58 -14.44 26.07
N ASP A 304 21.65 -14.85 26.93
CA ASP A 304 20.74 -15.98 26.67
C ASP A 304 19.41 -15.59 25.98
N ILE A 305 19.18 -14.29 25.77
CA ILE A 305 17.93 -13.74 25.23
C ILE A 305 18.18 -13.17 23.84
N ASN A 306 17.27 -13.49 22.91
CA ASN A 306 17.33 -12.94 21.56
C ASN A 306 16.35 -11.78 21.43
N PHE A 307 16.81 -10.68 20.82
CA PHE A 307 15.96 -9.52 20.50
C PHE A 307 15.79 -9.38 19.00
N ILE A 308 14.55 -9.11 18.56
CA ILE A 308 14.22 -8.81 17.15
C ILE A 308 13.59 -7.43 17.11
N GLY A 309 14.37 -6.42 16.73
CA GLY A 309 13.88 -5.06 16.47
C GLY A 309 13.32 -4.94 15.06
N ILE A 310 12.25 -4.19 14.87
CA ILE A 310 11.69 -3.86 13.54
C ILE A 310 11.88 -2.36 13.34
N ALA A 311 12.35 -1.97 12.15
CA ALA A 311 12.51 -0.57 11.78
C ALA A 311 12.17 -0.36 10.29
N ASP A 312 11.66 0.81 9.92
CA ASP A 312 11.65 1.25 8.54
C ASP A 312 13.06 1.67 8.12
N SER A 313 13.46 1.40 6.88
CA SER A 313 14.82 1.68 6.40
C SER A 313 15.23 3.13 6.60
N ASP A 314 14.32 4.09 6.37
CA ASP A 314 14.60 5.51 6.57
C ASP A 314 14.80 5.87 8.04
N ASN A 315 13.95 5.32 8.91
CA ASN A 315 14.06 5.55 10.36
C ASN A 315 15.32 4.87 10.93
N TYR A 316 15.67 3.68 10.43
CA TYR A 316 16.90 3.00 10.83
C TYR A 316 18.13 3.86 10.51
N ARG A 317 18.26 4.34 9.26
CA ARG A 317 19.37 5.21 8.85
C ARG A 317 19.44 6.49 9.67
N LYS A 318 18.29 7.10 9.94
CA LYS A 318 18.22 8.38 10.62
C LYS A 318 18.56 8.32 12.11
N TYR A 319 18.22 7.24 12.80
CA TYR A 319 18.26 7.17 14.25
C TYR A 319 19.18 6.11 14.84
N LEU A 320 19.50 5.05 14.07
CA LEU A 320 20.21 3.87 14.59
C LEU A 320 21.51 3.57 13.86
N GLU A 321 21.68 3.98 12.60
CA GLU A 321 22.86 3.61 11.78
C GLU A 321 24.17 4.15 12.39
N ASP A 322 24.15 5.34 12.98
CA ASP A 322 25.31 5.96 13.61
C ASP A 322 25.47 5.55 15.09
N ASN A 323 24.55 4.77 15.65
CA ASN A 323 24.63 4.32 17.04
C ASN A 323 25.56 3.09 17.15
N SER A 324 26.79 3.32 17.61
CA SER A 324 27.85 2.28 17.70
C SER A 324 27.43 1.07 18.52
N TYR A 325 26.65 1.27 19.60
CA TYR A 325 26.19 0.19 20.48
C TYR A 325 25.20 -0.72 19.75
N ILE A 326 24.20 -0.14 19.06
CA ILE A 326 23.22 -0.89 18.28
C ILE A 326 23.88 -1.65 17.13
N VAL A 327 24.79 -0.99 16.40
CA VAL A 327 25.50 -1.60 15.26
C VAL A 327 26.37 -2.78 15.70
N SER A 328 26.98 -2.71 16.92
CA SER A 328 27.84 -3.80 17.42
C SER A 328 27.05 -5.00 17.93
N ASN A 329 25.81 -4.80 18.46
CA ASN A 329 25.04 -5.84 19.15
C ASN A 329 23.92 -6.45 18.30
N PHE A 330 23.61 -5.84 17.14
CA PHE A 330 22.53 -6.30 16.26
C PHE A 330 23.02 -6.59 14.84
N GLU A 331 22.55 -7.70 14.28
CA GLU A 331 22.70 -7.97 12.86
C GLU A 331 21.50 -7.41 12.08
N VAL A 332 21.77 -6.63 11.03
CA VAL A 332 20.73 -6.00 10.23
C VAL A 332 20.30 -6.90 9.08
N ILE A 333 19.05 -7.33 9.09
CA ILE A 333 18.43 -8.10 8.00
C ILE A 333 17.48 -7.21 7.23
N ASN A 334 17.87 -6.83 6.01
CA ASN A 334 17.04 -6.00 5.14
C ASN A 334 16.08 -6.86 4.31
N ILE A 335 14.78 -6.65 4.52
CA ILE A 335 13.68 -7.29 3.78
C ILE A 335 13.37 -6.47 2.54
N LYS A 336 13.61 -7.06 1.36
CA LYS A 336 13.33 -6.42 0.07
C LYS A 336 11.86 -6.56 -0.31
N PRO A 337 11.31 -5.64 -1.13
CA PRO A 337 10.00 -5.83 -1.75
C PRO A 337 9.93 -7.16 -2.52
N THR A 338 8.78 -7.80 -2.50
CA THR A 338 8.54 -9.05 -3.23
C THR A 338 8.44 -8.80 -4.74
N ASN A 339 8.93 -9.75 -5.54
CA ASN A 339 8.67 -9.76 -6.97
C ASN A 339 7.20 -10.13 -7.26
N LYS A 340 6.79 -10.09 -8.54
CA LYS A 340 5.38 -10.34 -8.93
C LYS A 340 4.92 -11.76 -8.59
N GLU A 341 5.77 -12.76 -8.75
CA GLU A 341 5.46 -14.17 -8.48
C GLU A 341 5.32 -14.42 -6.98
N GLU A 342 6.29 -13.97 -6.19
CA GLU A 342 6.25 -14.05 -4.72
C GLU A 342 5.03 -13.29 -4.15
N THR A 343 4.72 -12.12 -4.73
CA THR A 343 3.54 -11.34 -4.34
C THR A 343 2.26 -12.12 -4.62
N PHE A 344 2.16 -12.74 -5.79
CA PHE A 344 1.01 -13.55 -6.17
C PHE A 344 0.80 -14.72 -5.21
N ASP A 345 1.86 -15.44 -4.85
CA ASP A 345 1.81 -16.55 -3.90
C ASP A 345 1.35 -16.08 -2.51
N ILE A 346 1.93 -14.97 -2.01
CA ILE A 346 1.55 -14.42 -0.71
C ILE A 346 0.09 -13.97 -0.70
N VAL A 347 -0.35 -13.24 -1.74
CA VAL A 347 -1.72 -12.74 -1.83
C VAL A 347 -2.70 -13.91 -1.97
N SER A 348 -2.43 -14.88 -2.85
CA SER A 348 -3.31 -16.03 -3.09
C SER A 348 -3.50 -16.89 -1.84
N ASN A 349 -2.44 -17.09 -1.06
CA ASN A 349 -2.50 -17.86 0.18
C ASN A 349 -3.26 -17.15 1.32
N ASN A 350 -3.36 -15.81 1.26
CA ASN A 350 -4.00 -15.03 2.33
C ASN A 350 -5.35 -14.44 1.91
N ILE A 351 -5.74 -14.51 0.63
CA ILE A 351 -6.93 -13.86 0.10
C ILE A 351 -8.23 -14.35 0.73
N TYR A 352 -8.30 -15.63 1.14
CA TYR A 352 -9.47 -16.25 1.74
C TYR A 352 -9.97 -15.50 2.99
N ARG A 353 -9.07 -14.82 3.73
CA ARG A 353 -9.41 -14.01 4.91
C ARG A 353 -10.23 -12.79 4.51
N TYR A 354 -9.83 -12.14 3.42
CA TYR A 354 -10.55 -10.99 2.86
C TYR A 354 -11.86 -11.42 2.22
N GLU A 355 -11.87 -12.58 1.54
CA GLU A 355 -13.10 -13.19 1.01
C GLU A 355 -14.13 -13.45 2.09
N LYS A 356 -13.69 -14.03 3.22
CA LYS A 356 -14.55 -14.31 4.38
C LYS A 356 -15.04 -13.03 5.05
N PHE A 357 -14.16 -12.01 5.18
CA PHE A 357 -14.51 -10.76 5.84
C PHE A 357 -15.50 -9.91 5.02
N HIS A 358 -15.28 -9.82 3.70
CA HIS A 358 -16.12 -9.01 2.80
C HIS A 358 -17.31 -9.78 2.21
N GLU A 359 -17.38 -11.09 2.40
CA GLU A 359 -18.41 -12.00 1.82
C GLU A 359 -18.41 -11.97 0.27
N ILE A 360 -17.22 -11.90 -0.34
CA ILE A 360 -17.00 -11.83 -1.78
C ILE A 360 -15.94 -12.85 -2.22
N LYS A 361 -15.76 -12.98 -3.54
CA LYS A 361 -14.71 -13.83 -4.11
C LYS A 361 -13.81 -13.03 -5.06
N TYR A 362 -12.50 -13.33 -5.04
CA TYR A 362 -11.52 -12.79 -5.95
C TYR A 362 -11.10 -13.86 -6.96
N ARG A 363 -11.13 -13.52 -8.24
CA ARG A 363 -10.63 -14.40 -9.30
C ARG A 363 -9.11 -14.26 -9.41
N LEU A 364 -8.43 -15.31 -9.85
CA LEU A 364 -6.97 -15.32 -9.99
C LEU A 364 -6.44 -14.27 -11.00
N ASP A 365 -7.20 -14.02 -12.07
CA ASP A 365 -6.86 -12.97 -13.05
C ASP A 365 -6.97 -11.57 -12.42
N VAL A 366 -7.94 -11.34 -11.55
CA VAL A 366 -8.11 -10.08 -10.79
C VAL A 366 -6.92 -9.86 -9.84
N ILE A 367 -6.46 -10.92 -9.15
CA ILE A 367 -5.30 -10.83 -8.25
C ILE A 367 -4.03 -10.45 -9.04
N LYS A 368 -3.76 -11.12 -10.17
CA LYS A 368 -2.62 -10.81 -11.03
C LYS A 368 -2.66 -9.37 -11.52
N TYR A 369 -3.84 -8.93 -11.97
CA TYR A 369 -4.02 -7.57 -12.46
C TYR A 369 -3.90 -6.53 -11.34
N ALA A 370 -4.38 -6.82 -10.13
CA ALA A 370 -4.20 -5.95 -8.96
C ALA A 370 -2.71 -5.76 -8.61
N ILE A 371 -1.90 -6.81 -8.75
CA ILE A 371 -0.44 -6.75 -8.54
C ILE A 371 0.21 -5.83 -9.59
N ASP A 372 -0.17 -5.97 -10.85
CA ASP A 372 0.35 -5.11 -11.92
C ASP A 372 -0.02 -3.64 -11.72
N LEU A 373 -1.29 -3.37 -11.40
CA LEU A 373 -1.77 -2.02 -11.14
C LEU A 373 -1.11 -1.39 -9.91
N SER A 374 -1.07 -2.11 -8.79
CA SER A 374 -0.49 -1.57 -7.56
C SER A 374 1.01 -1.33 -7.69
N THR A 375 1.74 -2.20 -8.39
CA THR A 375 3.17 -2.02 -8.65
C THR A 375 3.45 -0.79 -9.49
N ARG A 376 2.57 -0.49 -10.45
CA ARG A 376 2.76 0.62 -11.39
C ARG A 376 2.26 1.97 -10.84
N TYR A 377 1.14 1.97 -10.13
CA TYR A 377 0.42 3.20 -9.80
C TYR A 377 0.33 3.51 -8.31
N LEU A 378 0.51 2.53 -7.41
CA LEU A 378 0.40 2.71 -5.97
C LEU A 378 1.77 2.58 -5.30
N THR A 379 2.55 3.68 -5.34
CA THR A 379 3.94 3.71 -4.88
C THR A 379 4.10 4.03 -3.38
N ASP A 380 3.02 4.33 -2.67
CA ASP A 380 3.04 4.67 -1.24
C ASP A 380 3.49 3.52 -0.35
N HIS A 381 3.23 2.31 -0.78
CA HIS A 381 3.62 1.07 -0.10
C HIS A 381 4.29 0.12 -1.07
N SER A 382 5.32 -0.57 -0.59
CA SER A 382 5.96 -1.65 -1.34
C SER A 382 5.10 -2.91 -1.39
N GLN A 383 5.42 -3.80 -2.33
CA GLN A 383 4.79 -5.12 -2.40
C GLN A 383 5.23 -6.00 -1.19
N PRO A 384 4.32 -6.84 -0.64
CA PRO A 384 2.98 -7.19 -1.14
C PRO A 384 1.84 -6.29 -0.62
N THR A 385 2.09 -5.38 0.32
CA THR A 385 1.05 -4.60 1.01
C THR A 385 0.26 -3.72 0.04
N ALA A 386 0.90 -3.14 -0.98
CA ALA A 386 0.20 -2.33 -1.98
C ALA A 386 -0.93 -3.11 -2.68
N SER A 387 -0.66 -4.36 -3.08
CA SER A 387 -1.66 -5.24 -3.71
C SER A 387 -2.76 -5.67 -2.74
N ILE A 388 -2.39 -6.00 -1.51
CA ILE A 388 -3.35 -6.42 -0.48
C ILE A 388 -4.31 -5.28 -0.17
N ASN A 389 -3.79 -4.06 0.04
CA ASN A 389 -4.62 -2.88 0.33
C ASN A 389 -5.59 -2.58 -0.83
N LEU A 390 -5.15 -2.71 -2.09
CA LEU A 390 -6.02 -2.51 -3.24
C LEU A 390 -7.16 -3.53 -3.28
N LEU A 391 -6.88 -4.80 -3.03
CA LEU A 391 -7.89 -5.86 -3.00
C LEU A 391 -8.85 -5.70 -1.81
N ASP A 392 -8.35 -5.36 -0.64
CA ASP A 392 -9.17 -5.08 0.56
C ASP A 392 -10.16 -3.94 0.33
N GLU A 393 -9.70 -2.88 -0.32
CA GLU A 393 -10.53 -1.72 -0.67
C GLU A 393 -11.62 -2.08 -1.71
N CYS A 394 -11.26 -2.91 -2.72
CA CYS A 394 -12.25 -3.45 -3.67
C CYS A 394 -13.33 -4.27 -2.94
N GLY A 395 -12.92 -5.07 -1.96
CA GLY A 395 -13.84 -5.83 -1.12
C GLY A 395 -14.78 -4.95 -0.32
N SER A 396 -14.23 -3.94 0.34
CA SER A 396 -14.98 -2.95 1.12
C SER A 396 -16.01 -2.20 0.26
N TYR A 397 -15.58 -1.75 -0.91
CA TYR A 397 -16.46 -1.02 -1.86
C TYR A 397 -17.64 -1.90 -2.31
N LEU A 398 -17.39 -3.15 -2.71
CA LEU A 398 -18.46 -4.09 -3.08
C LEU A 398 -19.38 -4.42 -1.91
N ARG A 399 -18.85 -4.58 -0.71
CA ARG A 399 -19.65 -4.85 0.48
C ARG A 399 -20.61 -3.70 0.77
N ILE A 400 -20.13 -2.46 0.67
CA ILE A 400 -20.97 -1.25 0.85
C ILE A 400 -22.02 -1.19 -0.26
N LYS A 401 -21.62 -1.37 -1.52
CA LYS A 401 -22.51 -1.34 -2.68
C LYS A 401 -23.58 -2.44 -2.64
N ASN A 402 -23.21 -3.64 -2.16
CA ASN A 402 -24.12 -4.79 -2.03
C ASN A 402 -25.05 -4.67 -0.82
N LYS A 403 -24.67 -3.94 0.23
CA LYS A 403 -25.53 -3.70 1.40
C LYS A 403 -26.64 -2.71 1.14
N ASN A 404 -26.89 -2.30 -0.13
CA ASN A 404 -27.91 -1.30 -0.45
C ASN A 404 -28.25 -0.47 0.79
N ILE A 405 -27.46 0.57 1.05
CA ILE A 405 -27.91 1.64 1.92
C ILE A 405 -28.98 2.33 1.08
N ASP A 406 -30.19 1.86 1.20
CA ASP A 406 -31.34 2.47 0.56
C ASP A 406 -31.49 3.83 1.24
N GLN A 407 -30.89 4.86 0.62
CA GLN A 407 -30.99 6.25 1.13
C GLN A 407 -32.44 6.62 1.45
N GLN A 408 -33.38 6.09 0.66
CA GLN A 408 -34.81 6.29 0.92
C GLN A 408 -35.30 5.50 2.16
N ALA A 409 -34.69 4.37 2.50
CA ALA A 409 -35.03 3.66 3.72
C ALA A 409 -34.48 4.40 4.96
N ILE A 410 -33.26 4.92 4.88
CA ILE A 410 -32.67 5.74 5.93
C ILE A 410 -33.46 7.05 6.11
N GLU A 411 -33.84 7.73 5.02
CA GLU A 411 -34.69 8.93 5.11
C GLU A 411 -36.04 8.64 5.74
N LEU A 412 -36.64 7.49 5.44
CA LEU A 412 -37.89 7.05 6.06
C LEU A 412 -37.72 6.68 7.53
N GLU A 413 -36.60 6.06 7.91
CA GLU A 413 -36.29 5.77 9.33
C GLU A 413 -36.05 7.07 10.13
N ILE A 414 -35.27 8.00 9.61
CA ILE A 414 -35.05 9.30 10.23
C ILE A 414 -36.38 10.03 10.41
N ARG A 415 -37.23 10.01 9.36
CA ARG A 415 -38.56 10.68 9.42
C ARG A 415 -39.51 9.99 10.40
N ARG A 416 -39.42 8.67 10.56
CA ARG A 416 -40.15 7.92 11.58
C ARG A 416 -39.74 8.37 12.99
N ASP A 417 -38.42 8.49 13.23
CA ASP A 417 -37.87 8.86 14.54
C ASP A 417 -38.22 10.33 14.89
N ASP A 418 -38.15 11.25 13.93
CA ASP A 418 -38.62 12.65 14.10
C ASP A 418 -40.10 12.73 14.42
N LEU A 419 -40.93 11.87 13.82
CA LEU A 419 -42.38 11.83 14.15
C LEU A 419 -42.62 11.23 15.54
N GLU A 420 -41.79 10.25 15.97
CA GLU A 420 -41.84 9.68 17.33
C GLU A 420 -41.57 10.77 18.38
N ASP A 421 -40.52 11.55 18.21
CA ASP A 421 -40.14 12.65 19.11
C ASP A 421 -41.24 13.71 19.15
N ARG A 422 -41.81 14.10 18.02
CA ARG A 422 -42.92 15.03 17.92
C ARG A 422 -44.20 14.51 18.58
N LYS A 423 -44.48 13.20 18.42
CA LYS A 423 -45.63 12.56 19.10
C LYS A 423 -45.45 12.61 20.62
N ILE A 424 -44.26 12.33 21.13
CA ILE A 424 -43.96 12.41 22.56
C ILE A 424 -44.11 13.83 23.09
N GLU A 425 -43.69 14.85 22.36
CA GLU A 425 -43.90 16.26 22.75
C GLU A 425 -45.39 16.65 22.82
N LEU A 426 -46.17 16.24 21.82
CA LEU A 426 -47.60 16.55 21.79
C LEU A 426 -48.39 15.83 22.90
N VAL A 427 -47.95 14.62 23.26
CA VAL A 427 -48.54 13.90 24.41
C VAL A 427 -48.20 14.61 25.72
N LYS A 428 -47.00 15.15 25.89
CA LYS A 428 -46.61 15.98 27.06
C LYS A 428 -47.41 17.29 27.14
N GLU A 429 -47.78 17.87 26.02
CA GLU A 429 -48.59 19.07 25.91
C GLU A 429 -50.10 18.78 26.01
N HIS A 430 -50.56 17.54 26.27
CA HIS A 430 -51.97 17.10 26.31
C HIS A 430 -52.76 17.35 25.02
N LYS A 431 -52.06 17.44 23.84
CA LYS A 431 -52.69 17.60 22.50
C LYS A 431 -52.95 16.26 21.83
N PHE A 432 -53.84 15.44 22.38
CA PHE A 432 -54.04 14.05 21.98
C PHE A 432 -54.53 13.88 20.53
N ASP A 433 -55.39 14.77 20.03
CA ASP A 433 -55.91 14.72 18.64
C ASP A 433 -54.78 14.92 17.61
N ALA A 434 -53.81 15.78 17.92
CA ALA A 434 -52.63 15.98 17.07
C ALA A 434 -51.65 14.77 17.13
N ALA A 435 -51.48 14.19 18.29
CA ALA A 435 -50.65 13.01 18.48
C ALA A 435 -51.19 11.79 17.73
N ILE A 436 -52.52 11.61 17.63
CA ILE A 436 -53.18 10.54 16.85
C ILE A 436 -52.94 10.72 15.35
N LYS A 437 -52.94 11.95 14.82
CA LYS A 437 -52.62 12.20 13.43
C LYS A 437 -51.18 11.82 13.08
N ILE A 438 -50.23 12.16 13.96
CA ILE A 438 -48.82 11.77 13.79
C ILE A 438 -48.63 10.25 13.89
N LYS A 439 -49.35 9.57 14.76
CA LYS A 439 -49.35 8.12 14.84
C LYS A 439 -49.81 7.48 13.53
N ASN A 440 -50.86 7.99 12.90
CA ASN A 440 -51.34 7.48 11.60
C ASN A 440 -50.31 7.73 10.48
N GLU A 441 -49.58 8.86 10.51
CA GLU A 441 -48.45 9.11 9.58
C GLU A 441 -47.28 8.16 9.82
N GLN A 442 -46.97 7.80 11.07
CA GLN A 442 -45.96 6.80 11.40
C GLN A 442 -46.35 5.42 10.84
N GLU A 443 -47.59 4.96 11.03
CA GLU A 443 -48.08 3.68 10.52
C GLU A 443 -47.99 3.59 8.99
N ILE A 444 -48.21 4.70 8.28
CA ILE A 444 -48.03 4.79 6.83
C ILE A 444 -46.55 4.67 6.44
N ILE A 445 -45.64 5.23 7.22
CA ILE A 445 -44.22 5.15 6.97
C ILE A 445 -43.71 3.73 7.27
N GLU A 446 -44.14 3.13 8.37
CA GLU A 446 -43.80 1.74 8.74
C GLU A 446 -44.30 0.73 7.70
N SER A 447 -45.50 0.93 7.14
CA SER A 447 -45.99 0.10 6.04
C SER A 447 -45.11 0.27 4.77
N LYS A 448 -44.65 1.49 4.47
CA LYS A 448 -43.75 1.74 3.34
C LYS A 448 -42.35 1.16 3.55
N ILE A 449 -41.88 1.02 4.79
CA ILE A 449 -40.61 0.36 5.13
C ILE A 449 -40.78 -1.17 5.01
N SER A 450 -41.91 -1.72 5.45
CA SER A 450 -42.20 -3.16 5.41
C SER A 450 -42.59 -3.68 4.02
N ASP A 451 -43.27 -2.90 3.20
CA ASP A 451 -43.79 -3.29 1.87
C ASP A 451 -42.74 -3.18 0.75
N LYS A 452 -41.54 -2.66 1.02
CA LYS A 452 -40.50 -2.68 0.01
C LYS A 452 -40.10 -4.14 -0.26
N PRO A 453 -40.31 -4.65 -1.48
CA PRO A 453 -39.80 -5.96 -1.86
C PRO A 453 -38.29 -5.89 -1.67
N LYS A 454 -37.72 -6.84 -0.91
CA LYS A 454 -36.28 -7.11 -0.93
C LYS A 454 -35.90 -7.35 -2.38
N LYS A 455 -35.59 -6.28 -3.13
CA LYS A 455 -35.05 -6.42 -4.47
C LYS A 455 -33.78 -7.23 -4.34
N THR A 456 -33.89 -8.51 -4.64
CA THR A 456 -32.76 -9.38 -4.94
C THR A 456 -32.13 -8.89 -6.23
N SER A 457 -31.49 -7.71 -6.19
CA SER A 457 -30.44 -7.42 -7.14
C SER A 457 -29.41 -8.52 -6.93
N ARG A 458 -29.13 -9.33 -7.95
CA ARG A 458 -28.09 -10.37 -7.92
C ARG A 458 -26.84 -9.71 -7.32
N LYS A 459 -26.56 -10.03 -6.06
CA LYS A 459 -25.38 -9.52 -5.36
C LYS A 459 -24.18 -9.88 -6.23
N LYS A 460 -23.44 -8.91 -6.67
CA LYS A 460 -22.19 -9.13 -7.40
C LYS A 460 -21.17 -9.56 -6.35
N ASN A 461 -21.05 -10.87 -6.14
CA ASN A 461 -20.17 -11.44 -5.11
C ASN A 461 -18.72 -11.64 -5.61
N THR A 462 -18.39 -11.14 -6.81
CA THR A 462 -17.05 -11.25 -7.39
C THR A 462 -16.51 -9.89 -7.76
N VAL A 463 -15.26 -9.62 -7.43
CA VAL A 463 -14.51 -8.45 -7.89
C VAL A 463 -14.23 -8.60 -9.38
N ASP A 464 -14.48 -7.54 -10.16
CA ASP A 464 -14.14 -7.49 -11.58
C ASP A 464 -12.97 -6.51 -11.83
N LEU A 465 -12.39 -6.61 -13.05
CA LEU A 465 -11.26 -5.76 -13.46
C LEU A 465 -11.67 -4.28 -13.57
N GLN A 466 -12.93 -3.99 -13.84
CA GLN A 466 -13.43 -2.63 -13.95
C GLN A 466 -13.41 -1.92 -12.60
N LEU A 467 -13.81 -2.62 -11.55
CA LEU A 467 -13.78 -2.08 -10.19
C LEU A 467 -12.36 -1.77 -9.71
N LEU A 468 -11.38 -2.64 -10.02
CA LEU A 468 -9.98 -2.36 -9.72
C LEU A 468 -9.53 -1.03 -10.31
N LYS A 469 -9.88 -0.77 -11.56
CA LYS A 469 -9.54 0.47 -12.25
C LYS A 469 -10.24 1.68 -11.65
N GLU A 470 -11.52 1.56 -11.29
CA GLU A 470 -12.28 2.61 -10.62
C GLU A 470 -11.61 3.01 -9.29
N ILE A 471 -11.17 2.04 -8.50
CA ILE A 471 -10.51 2.31 -7.23
C ILE A 471 -9.13 2.95 -7.43
N VAL A 472 -8.35 2.45 -8.39
CA VAL A 472 -7.07 3.09 -8.74
C VAL A 472 -7.29 4.52 -9.22
N PHE A 473 -8.33 4.79 -10.02
CA PHE A 473 -8.73 6.14 -10.41
C PHE A 473 -9.04 7.03 -9.19
N HIS A 474 -9.82 6.54 -8.24
CA HIS A 474 -10.13 7.31 -7.03
C HIS A 474 -8.89 7.65 -6.19
N LYS A 475 -7.90 6.77 -6.16
CA LYS A 475 -6.66 6.99 -5.41
C LYS A 475 -5.66 7.89 -6.12
N THR A 476 -5.51 7.71 -7.41
CA THR A 476 -4.40 8.32 -8.17
C THR A 476 -4.86 9.46 -9.09
N GLY A 477 -6.17 9.58 -9.32
CA GLY A 477 -6.73 10.50 -10.31
C GLY A 477 -6.53 10.06 -11.76
N ILE A 478 -5.91 8.89 -12.02
CA ILE A 478 -5.63 8.39 -13.37
C ILE A 478 -6.91 7.84 -13.99
N PRO A 479 -7.40 8.37 -15.11
CA PRO A 479 -8.63 7.92 -15.74
C PRO A 479 -8.66 6.42 -16.04
N VAL A 480 -9.80 5.77 -15.85
CA VAL A 480 -9.99 4.32 -16.07
C VAL A 480 -9.57 3.88 -17.46
N SER A 481 -9.80 4.74 -18.48
CA SER A 481 -9.36 4.53 -19.85
C SER A 481 -7.84 4.43 -20.01
N GLU A 482 -7.10 5.09 -19.14
CA GLU A 482 -5.63 5.18 -19.20
C GLU A 482 -4.94 4.06 -18.41
N ILE A 483 -5.62 3.48 -17.43
CA ILE A 483 -5.12 2.33 -16.66
C ILE A 483 -4.86 1.11 -17.57
N ASN A 484 -5.42 1.07 -18.75
CA ASN A 484 -5.14 0.05 -19.78
C ASN A 484 -3.95 0.36 -20.69
N GLY A 485 -3.18 1.42 -20.38
CA GLY A 485 -2.15 1.95 -21.29
C GLY A 485 -2.74 2.79 -22.42
N ALA A 486 -4.02 3.11 -22.36
CA ALA A 486 -4.65 4.04 -23.27
C ALA A 486 -4.56 5.45 -22.67
N LEU A 487 -3.63 6.25 -23.16
CA LEU A 487 -3.76 7.70 -23.12
C LEU A 487 -5.19 8.07 -23.59
N PRO A 488 -5.78 9.20 -23.12
CA PRO A 488 -7.11 9.62 -23.53
C PRO A 488 -7.24 9.51 -25.04
N ASN A 489 -8.47 9.54 -25.56
CA ASN A 489 -8.62 9.49 -27.02
C ASN A 489 -7.75 10.60 -27.61
N LEU A 490 -6.52 10.22 -28.05
CA LEU A 490 -5.51 11.17 -28.49
C LEU A 490 -6.05 12.12 -29.56
N GLU A 491 -6.96 11.61 -30.41
CA GLU A 491 -7.58 12.39 -31.47
C GLU A 491 -8.47 13.50 -30.90
N ASP A 492 -9.28 13.19 -29.88
CA ASP A 492 -10.12 14.19 -29.23
C ASP A 492 -9.26 15.22 -28.48
N ALA A 493 -8.22 14.78 -27.77
CA ALA A 493 -7.30 15.67 -27.07
C ALA A 493 -6.56 16.59 -28.07
N ILE A 494 -6.09 16.06 -29.22
CA ILE A 494 -5.46 16.83 -30.29
C ILE A 494 -6.42 17.89 -30.82
N ASN A 495 -7.65 17.47 -31.16
CA ASN A 495 -8.65 18.37 -31.72
C ASN A 495 -9.03 19.49 -30.76
N ASN A 496 -9.17 19.19 -29.46
CA ASN A 496 -9.44 20.16 -28.41
C ASN A 496 -8.28 21.14 -28.24
N ILE A 497 -7.04 20.65 -28.26
CA ILE A 497 -5.85 21.52 -28.16
C ILE A 497 -5.73 22.39 -29.42
N LYS A 498 -5.81 21.81 -30.62
CA LYS A 498 -5.78 22.56 -31.89
C LYS A 498 -6.91 23.60 -32.00
N GLY A 499 -8.08 23.32 -31.42
CA GLY A 499 -9.19 24.29 -31.38
C GLY A 499 -9.01 25.42 -30.36
N SER A 500 -8.15 25.23 -29.36
CA SER A 500 -7.93 26.20 -28.28
C SER A 500 -6.58 26.90 -28.36
N TYR A 501 -5.65 26.40 -29.17
CA TYR A 501 -4.28 26.85 -29.31
C TYR A 501 -4.08 27.36 -30.74
N VAL A 502 -3.66 28.62 -30.86
CA VAL A 502 -3.45 29.26 -32.12
C VAL A 502 -2.01 29.15 -32.54
N SER A 503 -1.75 28.88 -33.84
CA SER A 503 -0.40 28.70 -34.39
C SER A 503 0.33 27.45 -33.87
N GLN A 504 1.62 27.28 -34.23
CA GLN A 504 2.53 26.24 -33.75
C GLN A 504 2.03 24.80 -34.01
N VAL A 505 1.34 24.54 -35.12
CA VAL A 505 0.76 23.25 -35.48
C VAL A 505 1.82 22.17 -35.46
N GLN A 506 3.02 22.44 -35.96
CA GLN A 506 4.13 21.47 -35.95
C GLN A 506 4.55 21.07 -34.55
N ALA A 507 4.65 22.03 -33.61
CA ALA A 507 4.97 21.74 -32.22
C ALA A 507 3.94 20.81 -31.56
N VAL A 508 2.66 21.07 -31.81
CA VAL A 508 1.56 20.21 -31.33
C VAL A 508 1.64 18.83 -31.96
N ASP A 509 1.81 18.73 -33.28
CA ASP A 509 1.88 17.43 -33.96
C ASP A 509 3.07 16.58 -33.51
N THR A 510 4.27 17.17 -33.31
CA THR A 510 5.46 16.45 -32.79
C THR A 510 5.21 15.86 -31.40
N ILE A 511 4.60 16.64 -30.48
CA ILE A 511 4.24 16.16 -29.14
C ILE A 511 3.28 14.98 -29.22
N PHE A 512 2.29 15.06 -30.10
CA PHE A 512 1.30 13.99 -30.23
C PHE A 512 1.81 12.74 -30.94
N GLU A 513 2.78 12.87 -31.86
CA GLU A 513 3.47 11.71 -32.42
C GLU A 513 4.26 10.96 -31.36
N HIS A 514 4.90 11.67 -30.45
CA HIS A 514 5.54 11.07 -29.29
C HIS A 514 4.52 10.32 -28.42
N PHE A 515 3.38 10.93 -28.10
CA PHE A 515 2.35 10.25 -27.30
C PHE A 515 1.69 9.07 -28.01
N LYS A 516 1.65 9.02 -29.34
CA LYS A 516 1.26 7.82 -30.08
C LYS A 516 2.23 6.66 -29.84
N ARG A 517 3.55 6.93 -29.81
CA ARG A 517 4.59 5.94 -29.46
C ARG A 517 4.41 5.43 -28.03
N VAL A 518 4.16 6.31 -27.07
CA VAL A 518 3.87 5.94 -25.67
C VAL A 518 2.62 5.05 -25.58
N LYS A 519 1.55 5.41 -26.27
CA LYS A 519 0.28 4.66 -26.26
C LYS A 519 0.40 3.24 -26.83
N THR A 520 1.26 3.04 -27.81
CA THR A 520 1.53 1.72 -28.41
C THR A 520 2.49 0.87 -27.58
N GLY A 521 3.03 1.39 -26.47
CA GLY A 521 3.96 0.65 -25.60
C GLY A 521 5.36 0.50 -26.19
N LEU A 522 5.70 1.26 -27.22
CA LEU A 522 7.03 1.25 -27.86
C LEU A 522 8.08 2.07 -27.12
N GLN A 523 7.69 2.81 -26.09
CA GLN A 523 8.60 3.57 -25.24
C GLN A 523 9.16 2.70 -24.12
N ASP A 524 10.38 3.01 -23.67
CA ASP A 524 11.00 2.37 -22.51
C ASP A 524 10.19 2.69 -21.23
N PRO A 525 9.64 1.69 -20.54
CA PRO A 525 8.82 1.88 -19.35
C PRO A 525 9.61 2.41 -18.14
N SER A 526 10.93 2.46 -18.22
CA SER A 526 11.80 3.01 -17.17
C SER A 526 11.90 4.53 -17.21
N LYS A 527 11.53 5.19 -18.33
CA LYS A 527 11.61 6.63 -18.53
C LYS A 527 10.29 7.35 -18.20
N PRO A 528 10.30 8.69 -18.05
CA PRO A 528 9.08 9.52 -17.99
C PRO A 528 8.18 9.31 -19.22
N LEU A 529 6.89 9.66 -19.14
CA LEU A 529 5.95 9.60 -20.27
C LEU A 529 6.34 10.48 -21.45
N GLY A 530 7.09 11.55 -21.20
CA GLY A 530 7.67 12.43 -22.20
C GLY A 530 8.56 13.44 -21.56
N SER A 531 9.63 13.79 -22.25
CA SER A 531 10.62 14.79 -21.86
C SER A 531 10.89 15.72 -23.03
N PHE A 532 10.48 17.00 -22.89
CA PHE A 532 10.49 17.97 -23.97
C PHE A 532 11.28 19.22 -23.61
N LEU A 533 12.01 19.78 -24.58
CA LEU A 533 12.59 21.11 -24.48
C LEU A 533 11.88 22.06 -25.46
N PHE A 534 11.17 23.05 -24.93
CA PHE A 534 10.47 24.06 -25.72
C PHE A 534 11.35 25.30 -25.90
N LEU A 535 11.76 25.59 -27.13
CA LEU A 535 12.62 26.71 -27.50
C LEU A 535 11.82 27.77 -28.24
N GLY A 536 12.13 29.04 -28.03
CA GLY A 536 11.52 30.12 -28.77
C GLY A 536 11.37 31.42 -27.99
N PRO A 537 10.89 32.49 -28.63
CA PRO A 537 10.75 33.81 -28.02
C PRO A 537 9.76 33.81 -26.83
N THR A 538 9.84 34.89 -26.04
CA THR A 538 8.87 35.04 -24.92
C THR A 538 7.47 35.36 -25.43
N GLY A 539 6.45 34.82 -24.78
CA GLY A 539 5.05 35.13 -25.07
C GLY A 539 4.45 34.45 -26.29
N VAL A 540 5.11 33.43 -26.90
CA VAL A 540 4.56 32.66 -28.04
C VAL A 540 3.62 31.52 -27.58
N GLY A 541 3.47 31.29 -26.27
CA GLY A 541 2.51 30.34 -25.74
C GLY A 541 3.09 29.01 -25.22
N LYS A 542 4.42 28.88 -25.02
CA LYS A 542 5.08 27.67 -24.50
C LYS A 542 4.43 27.18 -23.20
N THR A 543 4.33 28.03 -22.20
CA THR A 543 3.69 27.69 -20.90
C THR A 543 2.20 27.38 -21.05
N TYR A 544 1.48 28.11 -21.95
CA TYR A 544 0.06 27.85 -22.18
C TYR A 544 -0.20 26.48 -22.83
N LEU A 545 0.68 26.04 -23.72
CA LEU A 545 0.59 24.68 -24.28
C LEU A 545 0.72 23.60 -23.20
N CYS A 546 1.65 23.81 -22.24
CA CYS A 546 1.79 22.89 -21.09
C CYS A 546 0.52 22.84 -20.24
N GLU A 547 -0.13 23.98 -19.98
CA GLU A 547 -1.42 24.05 -19.28
C GLU A 547 -2.50 23.26 -20.03
N LEU A 548 -2.62 23.45 -21.36
CA LEU A 548 -3.59 22.74 -22.19
C LEU A 548 -3.32 21.22 -22.22
N ILE A 549 -2.07 20.81 -22.36
CA ILE A 549 -1.69 19.39 -22.29
C ILE A 549 -2.09 18.83 -20.93
N SER A 550 -1.78 19.55 -19.85
CA SER A 550 -2.13 19.09 -18.50
C SER A 550 -3.64 18.95 -18.32
N GLU A 551 -4.44 19.92 -18.78
CA GLU A 551 -5.91 19.85 -18.68
C GLU A 551 -6.51 18.70 -19.50
N GLN A 552 -5.98 18.44 -20.70
CA GLN A 552 -6.52 17.39 -21.59
C GLN A 552 -6.08 15.98 -21.20
N PHE A 553 -4.88 15.83 -20.60
CA PHE A 553 -4.31 14.52 -20.27
C PHE A 553 -4.59 14.11 -18.83
N PHE A 554 -4.56 15.02 -17.86
CA PHE A 554 -4.60 14.64 -16.46
C PHE A 554 -5.94 14.93 -15.75
N HIS A 555 -6.86 15.66 -16.39
CA HIS A 555 -8.21 15.96 -15.89
C HIS A 555 -8.32 16.43 -14.43
N HIS A 556 -7.17 16.64 -13.75
CA HIS A 556 -7.09 17.04 -12.35
C HIS A 556 -6.36 18.38 -12.22
N ARG A 557 -6.99 19.36 -11.55
CA ARG A 557 -6.43 20.72 -11.44
C ARG A 557 -5.06 20.81 -10.78
N ASN A 558 -4.73 19.83 -9.93
CA ASN A 558 -3.46 19.80 -9.19
C ASN A 558 -2.36 18.99 -9.91
N ALA A 559 -2.63 18.48 -11.10
CA ALA A 559 -1.67 17.68 -11.87
C ALA A 559 -0.65 18.51 -12.67
N PHE A 560 -0.54 19.81 -12.41
CA PHE A 560 0.39 20.70 -13.05
C PHE A 560 1.27 21.41 -12.01
N LEU A 561 2.59 21.22 -12.12
CA LEU A 561 3.59 21.95 -11.34
C LEU A 561 4.41 22.83 -12.28
N LYS A 562 4.45 24.12 -12.00
CA LYS A 562 5.36 25.06 -12.64
C LYS A 562 6.45 25.46 -11.67
N VAL A 563 7.71 25.26 -12.07
CA VAL A 563 8.91 25.64 -11.33
C VAL A 563 9.67 26.69 -12.15
N ASP A 564 9.85 27.88 -11.59
CA ASP A 564 10.64 28.93 -12.19
C ASP A 564 12.12 28.74 -11.86
N MET A 565 12.93 28.45 -12.87
CA MET A 565 14.36 28.15 -12.68
C MET A 565 15.19 29.36 -12.33
N SER A 566 14.64 30.57 -12.43
CA SER A 566 15.29 31.79 -11.94
C SER A 566 15.45 31.82 -10.40
N GLU A 567 14.66 31.01 -9.66
CA GLU A 567 14.82 30.84 -8.23
C GLU A 567 15.95 29.86 -7.85
N PHE A 568 16.54 29.19 -8.85
CA PHE A 568 17.54 28.12 -8.71
C PHE A 568 18.87 28.44 -9.36
N MET A 569 19.28 29.73 -9.33
CA MET A 569 20.54 30.18 -9.86
C MET A 569 21.75 29.83 -8.99
N ASP A 570 21.53 29.67 -7.69
CA ASP A 570 22.57 29.36 -6.72
C ASP A 570 22.74 27.86 -6.51
N LYS A 571 24.00 27.44 -6.25
CA LYS A 571 24.32 26.02 -5.94
C LYS A 571 23.51 25.47 -4.76
N HIS A 572 23.27 26.28 -3.75
CA HIS A 572 22.52 25.85 -2.56
C HIS A 572 21.02 25.67 -2.81
N SER A 573 20.49 26.20 -3.90
CA SER A 573 19.06 26.06 -4.24
C SER A 573 18.67 24.63 -4.64
N VAL A 574 19.64 23.76 -4.97
CA VAL A 574 19.44 22.32 -5.17
C VAL A 574 18.66 21.70 -3.99
N SER A 575 18.97 22.11 -2.77
CA SER A 575 18.30 21.59 -1.56
C SER A 575 16.80 21.89 -1.51
N LYS A 576 16.32 22.94 -2.16
CA LYS A 576 14.88 23.23 -2.27
C LYS A 576 14.13 22.22 -3.15
N LEU A 577 14.81 21.68 -4.18
CA LEU A 577 14.20 20.69 -5.09
C LEU A 577 14.18 19.29 -4.52
N ILE A 578 15.30 18.84 -3.91
CA ILE A 578 15.50 17.46 -3.47
C ILE A 578 15.61 17.30 -1.95
N GLY A 579 15.48 18.40 -1.18
CA GLY A 579 15.63 18.40 0.28
C GLY A 579 17.07 18.68 0.73
N SER A 580 17.24 19.12 1.98
CA SER A 580 18.55 19.35 2.59
C SER A 580 19.12 18.06 3.19
N PRO A 581 20.44 17.81 3.10
CA PRO A 581 21.06 16.68 3.76
C PRO A 581 20.86 16.72 5.29
N PRO A 582 20.90 15.56 5.98
CA PRO A 582 20.84 15.49 7.44
C PRO A 582 21.91 16.40 8.08
N GLY A 583 21.52 17.16 9.10
CA GLY A 583 22.44 18.05 9.85
C GLY A 583 22.51 19.50 9.33
N TYR A 584 21.93 19.82 8.18
CA TYR A 584 21.86 21.20 7.68
C TYR A 584 20.55 21.89 8.07
N VAL A 585 20.60 23.22 8.19
CA VAL A 585 19.40 24.06 8.40
C VAL A 585 18.44 23.86 7.25
N GLY A 586 17.14 23.59 7.54
CA GLY A 586 16.15 23.30 6.52
C GLY A 586 15.95 21.80 6.22
N TYR A 587 16.56 20.88 6.96
CA TYR A 587 16.35 19.42 6.79
C TYR A 587 14.88 18.98 6.97
N LYS A 588 14.08 19.74 7.72
CA LYS A 588 12.63 19.49 7.89
C LYS A 588 11.77 20.15 6.81
N ASP A 589 12.38 20.93 5.92
CA ASP A 589 11.65 21.60 4.86
C ASP A 589 11.21 20.60 3.79
N LYS A 590 10.05 20.88 3.19
CA LYS A 590 9.44 20.01 2.19
C LYS A 590 10.30 19.95 0.92
N CYS A 591 10.49 18.75 0.40
CA CYS A 591 11.08 18.52 -0.91
C CYS A 591 10.05 18.85 -2.00
N LEU A 592 10.26 19.96 -2.75
CA LEU A 592 9.28 20.44 -3.72
C LEU A 592 8.87 19.38 -4.74
N LEU A 593 9.86 18.73 -5.38
CA LEU A 593 9.59 17.71 -6.40
C LEU A 593 9.08 16.40 -5.77
N GLY A 594 9.69 15.98 -4.66
CA GLY A 594 9.35 14.74 -4.00
C GLY A 594 7.93 14.71 -3.48
N ASP A 595 7.54 15.77 -2.77
CA ASP A 595 6.19 15.86 -2.19
C ASP A 595 5.12 16.04 -3.28
N PHE A 596 5.43 16.81 -4.35
CA PHE A 596 4.49 17.00 -5.45
C PHE A 596 4.23 15.69 -6.20
N VAL A 597 5.29 15.00 -6.64
CA VAL A 597 5.17 13.76 -7.44
C VAL A 597 4.57 12.61 -6.61
N LYS A 598 4.88 12.57 -5.32
CA LYS A 598 4.26 11.60 -4.42
C LYS A 598 2.74 11.78 -4.34
N ASN A 599 2.28 13.04 -4.25
CA ASN A 599 0.84 13.34 -4.18
C ASN A 599 0.16 13.31 -5.55
N ASN A 600 0.91 13.55 -6.63
CA ASN A 600 0.42 13.61 -8.01
C ASN A 600 1.35 12.80 -8.93
N PRO A 601 1.35 11.46 -8.83
CA PRO A 601 2.27 10.62 -9.60
C PRO A 601 2.01 10.66 -11.10
N TYR A 602 0.84 11.12 -11.53
CA TYR A 602 0.45 11.33 -12.92
C TYR A 602 0.23 12.82 -13.13
N SER A 603 1.23 13.52 -13.66
CA SER A 603 1.25 14.98 -13.71
C SER A 603 2.21 15.51 -14.77
N LEU A 604 2.07 16.81 -15.10
CA LEU A 604 3.01 17.56 -15.93
C LEU A 604 3.83 18.49 -15.04
N ILE A 605 5.15 18.44 -15.21
CA ILE A 605 6.09 19.30 -14.50
C ILE A 605 6.79 20.18 -15.53
N LEU A 606 6.59 21.48 -15.37
CA LEU A 606 7.19 22.50 -16.21
C LEU A 606 8.34 23.20 -15.47
N PHE A 607 9.54 23.10 -16.01
CA PHE A 607 10.70 23.86 -15.58
C PHE A 607 10.89 25.05 -16.53
N ASP A 608 10.46 26.23 -16.07
CA ASP A 608 10.46 27.46 -16.88
C ASP A 608 11.82 28.17 -16.81
N GLU A 609 12.35 28.61 -17.95
CA GLU A 609 13.64 29.33 -18.12
C GLU A 609 14.85 28.50 -17.59
N ILE A 610 14.96 27.25 -18.08
CA ILE A 610 16.01 26.31 -17.64
C ILE A 610 17.45 26.84 -17.82
N GLU A 611 17.70 27.75 -18.75
CA GLU A 611 18.98 28.38 -18.97
C GLU A 611 19.48 29.24 -17.79
N LYS A 612 18.61 29.60 -16.86
CA LYS A 612 18.95 30.37 -15.66
C LYS A 612 19.39 29.46 -14.49
N ALA A 613 19.10 28.16 -14.57
CA ALA A 613 19.42 27.23 -13.51
C ALA A 613 20.93 27.03 -13.34
N HIS A 614 21.38 26.84 -12.10
CA HIS A 614 22.75 26.42 -11.84
C HIS A 614 23.02 25.04 -12.49
N PRO A 615 24.24 24.81 -13.05
CA PRO A 615 24.57 23.53 -13.70
C PRO A 615 24.35 22.28 -12.82
N ASP A 616 24.54 22.38 -11.51
CA ASP A 616 24.31 21.29 -10.58
C ASP A 616 22.82 20.91 -10.49
N VAL A 617 21.92 21.88 -10.69
CA VAL A 617 20.47 21.62 -10.77
C VAL A 617 20.14 20.85 -12.05
N VAL A 618 20.76 21.22 -13.18
CA VAL A 618 20.57 20.52 -14.46
C VAL A 618 21.05 19.07 -14.37
N ASN A 619 22.12 18.80 -13.62
CA ASN A 619 22.63 17.45 -13.42
C ASN A 619 21.62 16.53 -12.70
N ILE A 620 20.72 17.06 -11.85
CA ILE A 620 19.66 16.27 -11.19
C ILE A 620 18.69 15.71 -12.22
N PHE A 621 18.34 16.51 -13.23
CA PHE A 621 17.41 16.07 -14.27
C PHE A 621 17.94 14.90 -15.09
N LEU A 622 19.26 14.70 -15.17
CA LEU A 622 19.84 13.55 -15.86
C LEU A 622 19.38 12.22 -15.25
N GLN A 623 19.26 12.13 -13.93
CA GLN A 623 18.76 10.92 -13.27
C GLN A 623 17.29 10.64 -13.62
N ILE A 624 16.47 11.72 -13.62
CA ILE A 624 15.04 11.60 -13.93
C ILE A 624 14.84 11.17 -15.39
N LEU A 625 15.59 11.77 -16.32
CA LEU A 625 15.47 11.49 -17.75
C LEU A 625 15.95 10.08 -18.13
N ASP A 626 16.95 9.52 -17.41
CA ASP A 626 17.49 8.19 -17.69
C ASP A 626 16.64 7.06 -17.12
N LYS A 627 16.32 7.16 -15.83
CA LYS A 627 15.76 6.07 -15.06
C LYS A 627 14.34 6.31 -14.58
N GLY A 628 13.78 7.49 -14.87
CA GLY A 628 12.47 7.90 -14.38
C GLY A 628 12.38 7.91 -12.85
N ASP A 629 13.52 7.96 -12.15
CA ASP A 629 13.56 8.06 -10.69
C ASP A 629 14.59 9.10 -10.22
N LEU A 630 14.35 9.66 -9.04
CA LEU A 630 15.23 10.58 -8.37
C LEU A 630 15.36 10.17 -6.92
N THR A 631 16.58 10.13 -6.41
CA THR A 631 16.82 9.91 -4.98
C THR A 631 16.92 11.28 -4.29
N ASP A 632 16.03 11.52 -3.30
CA ASP A 632 16.09 12.74 -2.50
C ASP A 632 17.27 12.71 -1.49
N SER A 633 17.49 13.81 -0.80
CA SER A 633 18.56 13.93 0.20
C SER A 633 18.40 13.00 1.40
N THR A 634 17.23 12.42 1.59
CA THR A 634 16.94 11.42 2.65
C THR A 634 17.14 9.98 2.18
N GLY A 635 17.51 9.77 0.91
CA GLY A 635 17.68 8.46 0.31
C GLY A 635 16.38 7.82 -0.22
N ARG A 636 15.25 8.54 -0.24
CA ARG A 636 13.99 8.05 -0.79
C ARG A 636 14.02 8.15 -2.30
N LYS A 637 13.49 7.12 -2.97
CA LYS A 637 13.28 7.14 -4.40
C LYS A 637 11.93 7.75 -4.76
N ILE A 638 11.96 8.76 -5.62
CA ILE A 638 10.79 9.46 -6.17
C ILE A 638 10.62 8.97 -7.60
N ASN A 639 9.42 8.52 -7.96
CA ASN A 639 9.14 7.90 -9.26
C ASN A 639 8.47 8.88 -10.22
N PHE A 640 9.15 9.23 -11.32
CA PHE A 640 8.71 10.13 -12.38
C PHE A 640 8.21 9.41 -13.64
N LYS A 641 8.10 8.08 -13.65
CA LYS A 641 7.78 7.29 -14.86
C LYS A 641 6.39 7.60 -15.44
N ASN A 642 5.50 8.13 -14.65
CA ASN A 642 4.17 8.52 -15.09
C ASN A 642 4.01 10.05 -15.23
N THR A 643 5.11 10.82 -15.26
CA THR A 643 5.06 12.26 -15.42
C THR A 643 5.48 12.68 -16.82
N ILE A 644 4.97 13.84 -17.26
CA ILE A 644 5.48 14.56 -18.43
C ILE A 644 6.37 15.68 -17.93
N ILE A 645 7.59 15.78 -18.45
CA ILE A 645 8.57 16.77 -18.07
C ILE A 645 8.78 17.73 -19.24
N VAL A 646 8.59 19.01 -19.00
CA VAL A 646 8.80 20.04 -20.01
C VAL A 646 9.78 21.07 -19.46
N PHE A 647 10.81 21.36 -20.25
CA PHE A 647 11.73 22.47 -20.01
C PHE A 647 11.40 23.57 -21.01
N THR A 648 11.39 24.84 -20.59
CA THR A 648 11.29 25.96 -21.51
C THR A 648 12.58 26.74 -21.50
N SER A 649 12.95 27.28 -22.66
CA SER A 649 14.09 28.17 -22.80
C SER A 649 13.86 29.26 -23.85
N ASN A 650 14.48 30.38 -23.65
CA ASN A 650 14.51 31.51 -24.60
C ASN A 650 15.81 31.56 -25.42
N ILE A 651 16.69 30.55 -25.26
CA ILE A 651 17.93 30.44 -26.03
C ILE A 651 17.60 30.34 -27.53
N GLY A 652 18.33 31.05 -28.35
CA GLY A 652 18.13 31.04 -29.79
C GLY A 652 17.01 32.00 -30.28
N ALA A 653 16.39 32.79 -29.41
CA ALA A 653 15.35 33.74 -29.82
C ALA A 653 15.81 34.68 -30.92
N ASP A 654 17.06 35.07 -30.89
CA ASP A 654 17.72 35.96 -31.89
C ASP A 654 17.86 35.26 -33.26
N LEU A 655 17.91 33.92 -33.31
CA LEU A 655 17.96 33.19 -34.58
C LEU A 655 16.59 33.24 -35.30
N PHE A 656 15.51 33.43 -34.54
CA PHE A 656 14.16 33.60 -35.08
C PHE A 656 13.90 35.05 -35.56
N GLU A 657 14.75 36.05 -35.17
CA GLU A 657 14.62 37.43 -35.57
C GLU A 657 15.27 37.69 -36.95
N THR A 658 16.25 36.89 -37.37
CA THR A 658 17.05 37.12 -38.58
C THR A 658 16.35 36.70 -39.89
N LYS A 659 15.10 36.23 -39.85
CA LYS A 659 14.31 35.85 -41.04
C LYS A 659 13.86 37.04 -41.94
N THR A 660 14.30 38.25 -41.67
CA THR A 660 13.89 39.45 -42.42
C THR A 660 15.09 40.20 -42.95
N ILE A 661 15.46 39.94 -44.17
CA ILE A 661 16.14 40.80 -45.17
C ILE A 661 17.18 39.97 -45.95
N GLY A 662 16.80 39.56 -47.16
CA GLY A 662 17.75 39.13 -48.19
C GLY A 662 17.49 37.69 -48.73
N PHE A 663 17.18 37.64 -50.00
CA PHE A 663 17.17 36.51 -50.92
C PHE A 663 18.06 35.31 -50.53
N THR A 664 17.49 34.39 -49.88
CA THR A 664 17.65 32.89 -49.96
C THR A 664 16.90 32.28 -48.78
N GLN A 665 15.94 31.44 -49.05
CA GLN A 665 15.36 30.52 -48.10
C GLN A 665 16.45 29.52 -47.67
N SER A 666 17.38 29.89 -46.82
CA SER A 666 18.14 28.93 -46.07
C SER A 666 17.28 28.58 -44.85
N ALA A 667 16.62 27.43 -44.90
CA ALA A 667 16.09 26.76 -43.72
C ALA A 667 17.12 26.88 -42.59
N MET A 668 16.69 27.33 -41.43
CA MET A 668 17.50 27.37 -40.22
C MET A 668 18.27 26.04 -40.14
N SER A 669 19.61 26.06 -40.21
CA SER A 669 20.31 24.80 -40.15
C SER A 669 20.19 24.30 -38.74
N THR A 670 19.71 23.04 -38.60
CA THR A 670 19.61 22.35 -37.30
C THR A 670 20.96 22.45 -36.55
N THR A 671 22.05 22.51 -37.26
CA THR A 671 23.41 22.67 -36.74
C THR A 671 23.67 24.00 -36.01
N ASP A 672 23.06 25.13 -36.42
CA ASP A 672 23.27 26.42 -35.73
C ASP A 672 22.52 26.49 -34.41
N LEU A 673 21.34 25.89 -34.34
CA LEU A 673 20.57 25.76 -33.13
C LEU A 673 21.27 24.81 -32.14
N GLU A 674 21.76 23.68 -32.62
CA GLU A 674 22.51 22.70 -31.83
C GLU A 674 23.78 23.31 -31.25
N ASN A 675 24.56 24.03 -32.04
CA ASN A 675 25.77 24.73 -31.58
C ASN A 675 25.48 25.75 -30.49
N LYS A 676 24.39 26.52 -30.62
CA LYS A 676 23.96 27.45 -29.57
C LYS A 676 23.54 26.75 -28.30
N LEU A 677 22.78 25.66 -28.41
CA LEU A 677 22.35 24.88 -27.26
C LEU A 677 23.52 24.25 -26.52
N GLN A 678 24.54 23.74 -27.24
CA GLN A 678 25.76 23.19 -26.66
C GLN A 678 26.58 24.21 -25.86
N GLY A 679 26.42 25.52 -26.15
CA GLY A 679 27.01 26.58 -25.35
C GLY A 679 26.40 26.76 -23.95
N PHE A 680 25.17 26.28 -23.74
CA PHE A 680 24.45 26.43 -22.48
C PHE A 680 24.23 25.09 -21.77
N PHE A 681 23.97 24.01 -22.53
CA PHE A 681 23.66 22.68 -21.99
C PHE A 681 24.72 21.67 -22.42
N LYS A 682 25.03 20.75 -21.51
CA LYS A 682 25.90 19.63 -21.85
C LYS A 682 25.21 18.73 -22.89
N PRO A 683 25.95 18.18 -23.87
CA PRO A 683 25.40 17.24 -24.87
C PRO A 683 24.67 16.08 -24.25
N GLU A 684 25.12 15.64 -23.06
CA GLU A 684 24.50 14.55 -22.30
C GLU A 684 23.05 14.87 -21.89
N PHE A 685 22.73 16.10 -21.54
CA PHE A 685 21.38 16.52 -21.22
C PHE A 685 20.47 16.55 -22.47
N LEU A 686 20.98 17.15 -23.56
CA LEU A 686 20.22 17.26 -24.82
C LEU A 686 19.88 15.88 -25.42
N ASN A 687 20.81 14.93 -25.35
CA ASN A 687 20.63 13.58 -25.88
C ASN A 687 19.65 12.71 -25.06
N ARG A 688 19.25 13.13 -23.86
CA ARG A 688 18.29 12.42 -23.01
C ARG A 688 16.88 12.92 -23.13
N LEU A 689 16.68 14.05 -23.80
CA LEU A 689 15.36 14.56 -24.13
C LEU A 689 14.75 13.76 -25.28
N ASP A 690 13.44 13.51 -25.19
CA ASP A 690 12.73 12.82 -26.25
C ASP A 690 12.59 13.67 -27.50
N GLU A 691 12.26 14.98 -27.34
CA GLU A 691 12.11 15.91 -28.46
C GLU A 691 12.51 17.35 -28.05
N ILE A 692 13.11 18.07 -28.99
CA ILE A 692 13.39 19.50 -28.90
C ILE A 692 12.44 20.22 -29.85
N ILE A 693 11.56 21.04 -29.30
CA ILE A 693 10.45 21.66 -30.03
C ILE A 693 10.66 23.18 -30.12
N THR A 694 10.65 23.69 -31.34
CA THR A 694 10.81 25.11 -31.61
C THR A 694 9.45 25.80 -31.80
N PHE A 695 9.35 27.00 -31.25
CA PHE A 695 8.19 27.87 -31.34
C PHE A 695 8.55 29.13 -32.11
N ASP A 696 7.86 29.41 -33.18
CA ASP A 696 8.06 30.62 -34.03
C ASP A 696 7.27 31.80 -33.48
N HIS A 697 7.64 33.02 -33.99
CA HIS A 697 6.85 34.21 -33.73
C HIS A 697 5.44 34.05 -34.30
N LEU A 698 4.44 34.68 -33.64
CA LEU A 698 3.06 34.70 -34.12
C LEU A 698 2.97 35.63 -35.36
N GLU A 699 2.31 35.14 -36.39
CA GLU A 699 1.99 35.92 -37.59
C GLU A 699 0.72 36.77 -37.37
N ASN A 700 0.46 37.76 -38.28
CA ASN A 700 -0.68 38.66 -38.09
C ASN A 700 -2.04 37.92 -38.05
N GLU A 701 -2.20 36.85 -38.82
CA GLU A 701 -3.41 36.01 -38.78
C GLU A 701 -3.54 35.31 -37.43
N ASP A 702 -2.45 34.82 -36.86
CA ASP A 702 -2.43 34.17 -35.54
C ASP A 702 -2.81 35.16 -34.44
N ILE A 703 -2.32 36.43 -34.55
CA ILE A 703 -2.64 37.45 -33.56
C ILE A 703 -4.13 37.79 -33.59
N LEU A 704 -4.73 37.92 -34.78
CA LEU A 704 -6.17 38.13 -34.94
C LEU A 704 -6.98 36.96 -34.31
N ASN A 705 -6.63 35.73 -34.63
CA ASN A 705 -7.26 34.54 -34.05
C ASN A 705 -7.13 34.50 -32.51
N LEU A 706 -5.98 34.92 -31.99
CA LEU A 706 -5.74 34.98 -30.54
C LEU A 706 -6.64 36.05 -29.89
N VAL A 707 -6.82 37.24 -30.53
CA VAL A 707 -7.74 38.29 -30.06
C VAL A 707 -9.16 37.73 -29.99
N TYR A 708 -9.63 37.03 -31.04
CA TYR A 708 -10.94 36.41 -31.06
C TYR A 708 -11.14 35.41 -29.90
N ILE A 709 -10.14 34.55 -29.63
CA ILE A 709 -10.20 33.59 -28.55
C ILE A 709 -10.26 34.29 -27.18
N LEU A 710 -9.42 35.29 -26.94
CA LEU A 710 -9.40 36.05 -25.69
C LEU A 710 -10.73 36.79 -25.45
N ILE A 711 -11.26 37.42 -26.46
CA ILE A 711 -12.54 38.11 -26.40
C ILE A 711 -13.68 37.12 -26.18
N LYS A 712 -13.68 35.97 -26.87
CA LYS A 712 -14.69 34.93 -26.67
C LYS A 712 -14.71 34.40 -25.22
N LYS A 713 -13.54 34.20 -24.61
CA LYS A 713 -13.41 33.84 -23.20
C LYS A 713 -13.99 34.95 -22.28
N PHE A 714 -13.71 36.20 -22.58
CA PHE A 714 -14.22 37.35 -21.83
C PHE A 714 -15.76 37.44 -21.95
N VAL A 715 -16.31 37.31 -23.15
CA VAL A 715 -17.76 37.33 -23.42
C VAL A 715 -18.47 36.20 -22.65
N ALA A 716 -17.89 35.00 -22.66
CA ALA A 716 -18.43 33.85 -21.90
C ALA A 716 -18.45 34.12 -20.40
N LYS A 717 -17.39 34.74 -19.86
CA LYS A 717 -17.29 35.14 -18.44
C LYS A 717 -18.35 36.20 -18.08
N LEU A 718 -18.49 37.25 -18.89
CA LEU A 718 -19.49 38.31 -18.71
C LEU A 718 -20.93 37.74 -18.75
N LYS A 719 -21.22 36.86 -19.71
CA LYS A 719 -22.53 36.23 -19.83
C LYS A 719 -22.86 35.36 -18.59
N LYS A 720 -21.86 34.64 -18.08
CA LYS A 720 -22.04 33.74 -16.92
C LYS A 720 -22.26 34.53 -15.62
N ILE A 721 -21.50 35.60 -15.38
CA ILE A 721 -21.48 36.32 -14.08
C ILE A 721 -22.54 37.44 -14.09
N HIS A 722 -22.61 38.24 -15.16
CA HIS A 722 -23.42 39.47 -15.20
C HIS A 722 -24.63 39.38 -16.13
N LYS A 723 -24.77 38.28 -16.92
CA LYS A 723 -25.83 38.09 -17.95
C LYS A 723 -25.83 39.17 -19.03
N ILE A 724 -24.69 39.83 -19.25
CA ILE A 724 -24.49 40.91 -20.23
C ILE A 724 -24.06 40.30 -21.56
N LYS A 725 -24.64 40.75 -22.67
CA LYS A 725 -24.22 40.43 -24.03
C LYS A 725 -23.20 41.45 -24.51
N PHE A 726 -21.96 41.01 -24.70
CA PHE A 726 -20.89 41.85 -25.24
C PHE A 726 -20.72 41.59 -26.75
N ILE A 727 -20.64 42.65 -27.54
CA ILE A 727 -20.42 42.63 -29.01
C ILE A 727 -19.22 43.52 -29.31
N ILE A 728 -18.31 43.03 -30.16
CA ILE A 728 -17.17 43.83 -30.68
C ILE A 728 -17.24 43.87 -32.20
N THR A 729 -16.88 45.00 -32.77
CA THR A 729 -16.79 45.15 -34.24
C THR A 729 -15.46 44.62 -34.77
N ASP A 730 -15.44 44.18 -36.04
CA ASP A 730 -14.24 43.65 -36.67
C ASP A 730 -13.12 44.71 -36.73
N GLU A 731 -13.47 46.00 -37.02
CA GLU A 731 -12.52 47.10 -36.99
C GLU A 731 -11.85 47.30 -35.62
N ALA A 732 -12.62 47.11 -34.51
CA ALA A 732 -12.06 47.19 -33.17
C ALA A 732 -11.17 45.99 -32.87
N THR A 733 -11.49 44.82 -33.41
CA THR A 733 -10.68 43.62 -33.27
C THR A 733 -9.33 43.77 -33.98
N ASP A 734 -9.36 44.28 -35.23
CA ASP A 734 -8.14 44.55 -36.00
C ASP A 734 -7.26 45.64 -35.32
N TYR A 735 -7.88 46.67 -34.78
CA TYR A 735 -7.18 47.68 -34.02
C TYR A 735 -6.47 47.11 -32.77
N ILE A 736 -7.13 46.23 -32.04
CA ILE A 736 -6.56 45.55 -30.86
C ILE A 736 -5.40 44.64 -31.29
N ALA A 737 -5.50 43.93 -32.40
CA ALA A 737 -4.46 43.07 -32.91
C ALA A 737 -3.20 43.88 -33.28
N ASN A 738 -3.37 45.01 -33.95
CA ASN A 738 -2.26 45.84 -34.39
C ASN A 738 -1.56 46.62 -33.26
N HIS A 739 -2.31 47.11 -32.26
CA HIS A 739 -1.77 47.92 -31.15
C HIS A 739 -1.51 47.12 -29.89
N GLY A 740 -2.16 45.96 -29.71
CA GLY A 740 -2.03 45.10 -28.56
C GLY A 740 -0.92 44.07 -28.66
N TYR A 741 -0.24 43.92 -29.78
CA TYR A 741 0.84 42.98 -29.97
C TYR A 741 2.19 43.65 -30.05
N SER A 742 3.22 43.06 -29.45
CA SER A 742 4.61 43.49 -29.58
C SER A 742 5.49 42.27 -29.79
N ARG A 743 6.32 42.26 -30.82
CA ARG A 743 7.30 41.16 -31.07
C ARG A 743 8.18 40.87 -29.87
N LYS A 744 8.54 41.84 -29.06
CA LYS A 744 9.38 41.70 -27.88
C LYS A 744 8.67 41.03 -26.73
N TYR A 745 7.36 41.27 -26.54
CA TYR A 745 6.60 40.81 -25.38
C TYR A 745 5.53 39.76 -25.72
N GLY A 746 5.30 39.47 -26.99
CA GLY A 746 4.38 38.46 -27.51
C GLY A 746 2.94 38.64 -27.02
N ALA A 747 2.23 37.56 -26.91
CA ALA A 747 0.83 37.48 -26.46
C ALA A 747 0.58 38.00 -25.04
N ARG A 748 1.61 38.10 -24.19
CA ARG A 748 1.46 38.69 -22.84
C ARG A 748 1.06 40.16 -22.88
N PHE A 749 1.58 40.87 -23.83
CA PHE A 749 1.24 42.32 -24.03
C PHE A 749 -0.19 42.45 -24.52
N LEU A 750 -0.64 41.62 -25.47
CA LEU A 750 -1.99 41.58 -25.98
C LEU A 750 -3.03 41.35 -24.86
N LYS A 751 -2.79 40.40 -23.99
CA LYS A 751 -3.67 40.14 -22.86
C LYS A 751 -3.78 41.34 -21.91
N ARG A 752 -2.65 42.01 -21.62
CA ARG A 752 -2.64 43.23 -20.80
C ARG A 752 -3.36 44.40 -21.48
N TYR A 753 -3.22 44.51 -22.81
CA TYR A 753 -3.91 45.53 -23.59
C TYR A 753 -5.42 45.35 -23.54
N ILE A 754 -5.92 44.15 -23.78
CA ILE A 754 -7.35 43.81 -23.66
C ILE A 754 -7.83 44.10 -22.24
N GLN A 755 -7.08 43.68 -21.22
CA GLN A 755 -7.45 43.91 -19.83
C GLN A 755 -7.59 45.42 -19.53
N LYS A 756 -6.64 46.22 -19.97
CA LYS A 756 -6.61 47.67 -19.72
C LYS A 756 -7.69 48.43 -20.49
N HIS A 757 -7.85 48.14 -21.78
CA HIS A 757 -8.69 48.94 -22.69
C HIS A 757 -10.10 48.36 -22.89
N ILE A 758 -10.38 47.12 -22.51
CA ILE A 758 -11.71 46.53 -22.63
C ILE A 758 -12.26 46.12 -21.25
N GLU A 759 -11.54 45.25 -20.51
CA GLU A 759 -12.09 44.73 -19.24
C GLU A 759 -12.30 45.81 -18.19
N CYS A 760 -11.35 46.74 -18.05
CA CYS A 760 -11.47 47.87 -17.12
C CYS A 760 -12.59 48.84 -17.50
N MET A 761 -12.79 49.14 -18.80
CA MET A 761 -13.84 50.01 -19.26
C MET A 761 -15.23 49.38 -19.05
N VAL A 762 -15.37 48.10 -19.40
CA VAL A 762 -16.61 47.33 -19.12
C VAL A 762 -16.91 47.25 -17.63
N ALA A 763 -15.87 47.04 -16.80
CA ALA A 763 -16.04 47.04 -15.35
C ALA A 763 -16.54 48.39 -14.81
N THR A 764 -15.99 49.49 -15.33
CA THR A 764 -16.44 50.85 -14.98
C THR A 764 -17.92 51.05 -15.33
N LEU A 765 -18.36 50.61 -16.52
CA LEU A 765 -19.77 50.73 -16.94
C LEU A 765 -20.69 49.85 -16.06
N ILE A 766 -20.25 48.67 -15.68
CA ILE A 766 -21.03 47.79 -14.79
C ILE A 766 -21.20 48.44 -13.39
N ILE A 767 -20.13 49.06 -12.86
CA ILE A 767 -20.17 49.74 -11.58
C ILE A 767 -21.08 51.01 -11.62
N ALA A 768 -21.02 51.78 -12.72
CA ALA A 768 -21.79 53.01 -12.93
C ALA A 768 -23.29 52.71 -13.12
N ASN A 769 -23.66 51.58 -13.75
CA ASN A 769 -25.04 51.26 -14.15
C ASN A 769 -25.54 49.99 -13.46
N LYS A 770 -25.62 49.99 -12.13
CA LYS A 770 -25.80 48.79 -11.28
C LYS A 770 -26.98 47.84 -11.60
N GLU A 771 -27.96 48.16 -12.47
CA GLU A 771 -29.17 47.34 -12.65
C GLU A 771 -29.75 47.25 -14.09
N LYS A 772 -29.15 47.90 -15.14
CA LYS A 772 -29.79 47.98 -16.46
C LYS A 772 -28.96 47.54 -17.67
N LEU A 773 -27.70 47.15 -17.50
CA LEU A 773 -26.83 46.80 -18.65
C LEU A 773 -27.18 45.39 -19.16
N GLN A 774 -27.89 45.28 -20.27
CA GLN A 774 -28.16 44.02 -20.94
C GLN A 774 -27.23 43.76 -22.14
N LYS A 775 -26.73 44.86 -22.76
CA LYS A 775 -25.89 44.76 -23.96
C LYS A 775 -24.80 45.83 -23.87
N VAL A 776 -23.59 45.47 -24.23
CA VAL A 776 -22.42 46.37 -24.33
C VAL A 776 -21.79 46.15 -25.70
N THR A 777 -21.49 47.25 -26.41
CA THR A 777 -20.87 47.20 -27.74
C THR A 777 -19.53 47.93 -27.72
N CYS A 778 -18.48 47.31 -28.22
CA CYS A 778 -17.17 47.93 -28.43
C CYS A 778 -16.96 48.26 -29.89
N LYS A 779 -16.72 49.54 -30.20
CA LYS A 779 -16.52 50.08 -31.55
C LYS A 779 -15.22 50.88 -31.61
N LEU A 780 -14.72 51.09 -32.80
CA LEU A 780 -13.62 52.01 -33.07
C LEU A 780 -14.18 53.35 -33.62
N GLU A 781 -13.94 54.45 -32.92
CA GLU A 781 -14.27 55.76 -33.37
C GLU A 781 -13.08 56.73 -33.16
N ASN A 782 -12.73 57.48 -34.14
CA ASN A 782 -11.60 58.44 -34.09
C ASN A 782 -10.25 57.84 -33.65
N ASN A 783 -10.02 56.56 -33.99
CA ASN A 783 -8.81 55.82 -33.59
C ASN A 783 -8.74 55.47 -32.08
N GLU A 784 -9.87 55.52 -31.39
CA GLU A 784 -10.01 55.13 -30.00
C GLU A 784 -11.10 54.05 -29.83
N LEU A 785 -10.89 53.14 -28.89
CA LEU A 785 -11.88 52.10 -28.53
C LEU A 785 -12.95 52.73 -27.62
N ILE A 786 -14.18 52.79 -28.11
CA ILE A 786 -15.34 53.27 -27.35
C ILE A 786 -16.22 52.07 -26.97
N ILE A 787 -16.65 52.05 -25.72
CA ILE A 787 -17.50 51.00 -25.17
C ILE A 787 -18.80 51.61 -24.68
N GLU A 788 -19.89 51.25 -25.35
CA GLU A 788 -21.27 51.73 -25.06
C GLU A 788 -22.19 50.61 -24.62
#